data_1776be6509fd5d5aaa2ca7a7b0bf41b0
#
_entry.id   1776be6509fd5d5aaa2ca7a7b0bf41b0
#
_cell.length_a   1.000
_cell.length_b   1.000
_cell.length_c   1.000
_cell.angle_alpha   90.00
_cell.angle_beta   90.00
_cell.angle_gamma   90.00
#
_symmetry.space_group_name_H-M   'P 1'
#
loop_
_entity.id
_entity.type
_entity.pdbx_description
1 polymer ?
#
loop_
_entity_poly.entity_id
_entity_poly.type
_entity_poly.pdbx_seq_one_letter_code
_entity_poly.pdbx_strand_id
1 'polypeptide(L)'
;MKVKRVTRLDYTEDVYCMTVDETHCFALENGVIAHNCCGHDLQRLLQEGFNGVVSRVSSKPPKHFREALGQMANFVGILQSEWAGAQAFSSFDTLLAPYVFFDMTVEGLDERDVKKALLSFVYNLNVPSRWGQCVNSSYKCLRADGKWVSHDELQVGESIYVVDVETGELKLDTVTHVNVFDAPEKMHHYSNEQGFNFDVTPNHRVIYKTGSNPFSIKESAELIGKKSPIYIPISSWNTPTPENFMGNEYNITDELLELITFIMCDGCIVSQEGKTSRIEFYKSPNRYGCDRFEELCTILGVEYSVTTDESAKFEGSYCNKYRLMNSDVTKAIVNLLDGDKHKCPDFMKYLSPRQTYIVLDTWVLLDGHFDGCHWKMQADNKEIQEMLAFLTVISGKSVSLTERIIGENKKPTIYTNIHKRGSRACSVTEIDAKTDKVWCPTTNTGTFVCMTDEGYVFLTGNSPFSNVTIDMTVPNHMKFLAPQRGEEPYFVRNWREFLESENLTDDPDAALEKNEGWNRLIEEARKRIGDYDSDEETILYSLTYDHFKKEMMIISKMYYEVLSEGDCVGQPFTFPIPTVNITEDFEWDNPEYEFLFENAALYGSTYFQNFIGSQYLRDENGKLTIRDESAYSTDDVRSMCCRLQLDRKALRKRGGGLFGSDAQTGSIGVVTINMARLGYLYKGDLKTLYKRLGQLMDMARSTLDKKRAFVEEMNLRGLYPYTRRYVRTLDTFFSTIGVNGMNEMVRNFTNDEYDITDARGQKMALDILKWMNERMVGYQETGKALWNLEATPAEGTTTRFAREDIKRYPDIIQAGFPDAPYYTNSSQLPVDFSDDVFAVLDLQDDLQKAYTGGTVLHIYNDEDVTAEECKVLLRKVLSNYRLPYVSFTATFSTCPKHGRIPGIHEFCPLCDKELMAKHADEIDPNKA
;
A
#
# COMPACT_ATOMS: atom_id res chain seq x y z
N MET A 1 3.85 30.87 7.52
CA MET A 1 2.86 31.85 7.01
C MET A 1 2.08 32.42 8.18
N LYS A 2 1.94 33.75 8.30
CA LYS A 2 1.04 34.32 9.33
C LYS A 2 -0.31 34.58 8.65
N VAL A 3 -1.39 34.06 9.22
CA VAL A 3 -2.75 34.37 8.76
C VAL A 3 -2.96 35.87 9.02
N LYS A 4 -3.14 36.66 7.95
CA LYS A 4 -3.33 38.10 8.04
C LYS A 4 -4.79 38.50 8.32
N ARG A 5 -5.74 37.64 7.96
CA ARG A 5 -7.18 37.92 8.19
C ARG A 5 -7.97 36.61 8.07
N VAL A 6 -8.91 36.40 9.00
CA VAL A 6 -9.97 35.38 8.89
C VAL A 6 -11.27 36.14 8.71
N THR A 7 -12.00 35.87 7.63
CA THR A 7 -13.31 36.49 7.41
C THR A 7 -14.35 35.38 7.56
N ARG A 8 -15.30 35.58 8.48
CA ARG A 8 -16.44 34.67 8.64
C ARG A 8 -17.40 34.93 7.48
N LEU A 9 -17.74 33.88 6.74
CA LEU A 9 -18.75 33.95 5.69
C LEU A 9 -20.13 33.70 6.31
N ASP A 10 -21.17 34.39 5.81
CA ASP A 10 -22.53 34.29 6.33
C ASP A 10 -23.29 33.02 5.89
N TYR A 11 -22.58 32.03 5.40
CA TYR A 11 -23.11 30.72 5.08
C TYR A 11 -22.23 29.63 5.71
N THR A 12 -22.87 28.65 6.30
CA THR A 12 -22.24 27.46 6.83
C THR A 12 -22.26 26.41 5.72
N GLU A 13 -21.19 26.35 4.92
CA GLU A 13 -20.89 25.20 4.09
C GLU A 13 -19.65 24.50 4.64
N ASP A 14 -19.71 23.18 4.61
CA ASP A 14 -18.59 22.36 5.02
C ASP A 14 -17.37 22.67 4.15
N VAL A 15 -16.29 23.07 4.79
CA VAL A 15 -15.01 23.21 4.15
C VAL A 15 -14.48 21.81 3.96
N TYR A 16 -14.45 21.33 2.72
CA TYR A 16 -13.89 20.04 2.40
C TYR A 16 -12.39 20.08 2.65
N CYS A 17 -11.96 19.26 3.57
CA CYS A 17 -10.56 18.95 3.75
C CYS A 17 -10.07 18.35 2.43
N MET A 18 -8.92 18.80 1.94
CA MET A 18 -8.24 18.06 0.89
C MET A 18 -8.02 16.65 1.39
N THR A 19 -8.66 15.71 0.78
CA THR A 19 -8.32 14.34 0.98
C THR A 19 -7.06 14.09 0.22
N VAL A 20 -6.06 13.80 0.96
CA VAL A 20 -4.85 13.24 0.44
C VAL A 20 -5.00 11.76 0.68
N ASP A 21 -5.63 11.09 -0.28
CA ASP A 21 -5.68 9.64 -0.26
C ASP A 21 -4.30 9.07 -0.43
N GLU A 22 -4.05 8.04 0.34
CA GLU A 22 -2.91 7.14 0.26
C GLU A 22 -1.69 7.74 -0.44
N THR A 23 -0.81 8.38 0.32
CA THR A 23 0.50 8.85 -0.15
C THR A 23 0.61 10.25 -0.73
N HIS A 24 -0.38 11.13 -0.59
CA HIS A 24 -0.36 12.36 -1.37
C HIS A 24 -0.12 13.61 -0.51
N CYS A 25 1.09 14.07 -0.51
CA CYS A 25 1.58 15.40 -0.16
C CYS A 25 0.84 16.20 0.91
N PHE A 26 1.50 16.39 2.04
CA PHE A 26 1.08 17.33 3.08
C PHE A 26 1.91 18.60 3.03
N ALA A 27 1.29 19.73 3.32
CA ALA A 27 2.03 20.88 3.79
C ALA A 27 2.43 20.62 5.23
N LEU A 28 3.71 20.40 5.47
CA LEU A 28 4.25 20.26 6.82
C LEU A 28 4.32 21.63 7.50
N GLU A 29 4.32 21.67 8.83
CA GLU A 29 4.41 22.92 9.60
C GLU A 29 5.67 23.74 9.24
N ASN A 30 6.74 23.06 8.84
CA ASN A 30 7.98 23.66 8.32
C ASN A 30 7.89 24.07 6.84
N GLY A 31 6.73 23.90 6.20
CA GLY A 31 6.48 24.26 4.82
C GLY A 31 7.03 23.30 3.76
N VAL A 32 7.48 22.10 4.13
CA VAL A 32 7.90 21.08 3.16
C VAL A 32 6.67 20.36 2.64
N ILE A 33 6.54 20.28 1.32
CA ILE A 33 5.49 19.51 0.63
C ILE A 33 6.21 18.49 -0.24
N ALA A 34 5.94 17.19 -0.05
CA ALA A 34 6.42 16.14 -0.94
C ALA A 34 5.60 16.12 -2.24
N HIS A 35 6.20 15.65 -3.32
CA HIS A 35 5.54 15.49 -4.61
C HIS A 35 4.68 14.22 -4.63
N ASN A 36 3.71 14.13 -5.58
CA ASN A 36 2.97 12.90 -5.87
C ASN A 36 3.80 11.93 -6.71
N CYS A 37 3.23 11.40 -7.80
CA CYS A 37 3.87 10.41 -8.67
C CYS A 37 4.92 11.04 -9.61
N CYS A 38 5.98 10.29 -9.95
CA CYS A 38 7.01 10.69 -10.87
C CYS A 38 7.44 9.58 -11.82
N GLY A 39 7.44 9.85 -13.13
CA GLY A 39 8.11 9.03 -14.14
C GLY A 39 9.55 9.50 -14.31
N HIS A 40 10.47 8.56 -14.16
CA HIS A 40 11.90 8.84 -14.22
C HIS A 40 12.51 8.49 -15.57
N ASP A 41 13.50 9.26 -15.98
CA ASP A 41 14.27 9.05 -17.19
C ASP A 41 15.31 7.93 -16.97
N LEU A 42 14.93 6.69 -17.32
CA LEU A 42 15.80 5.54 -17.22
C LEU A 42 17.01 5.68 -18.17
N GLN A 43 16.80 6.13 -19.40
CA GLN A 43 17.87 6.32 -20.36
C GLN A 43 18.97 7.22 -19.81
N ARG A 44 18.58 8.33 -19.21
CA ARG A 44 19.51 9.26 -18.59
C ARG A 44 20.22 8.65 -17.38
N LEU A 45 19.53 7.90 -16.53
CA LEU A 45 20.13 7.23 -15.39
C LEU A 45 21.19 6.23 -15.83
N LEU A 46 20.91 5.45 -16.86
CA LEU A 46 21.85 4.47 -17.44
C LEU A 46 23.04 5.17 -18.12
N GLN A 47 22.78 6.28 -18.82
CA GLN A 47 23.82 7.03 -19.54
C GLN A 47 24.76 7.77 -18.59
N GLU A 48 24.23 8.48 -17.60
CA GLU A 48 25.00 9.39 -16.75
C GLU A 48 25.46 8.71 -15.43
N GLY A 49 24.79 7.63 -15.02
CA GLY A 49 24.96 7.02 -13.72
C GLY A 49 24.19 7.76 -12.61
N PHE A 50 24.24 7.24 -11.39
CA PHE A 50 23.58 7.84 -10.24
C PHE A 50 24.53 8.77 -9.49
N ASN A 51 24.56 10.05 -9.86
CA ASN A 51 25.55 11.02 -9.40
C ASN A 51 25.03 12.48 -9.41
N GLY A 52 25.93 13.43 -9.14
CA GLY A 52 25.71 14.87 -9.31
C GLY A 52 25.01 15.57 -8.14
N VAL A 53 24.80 14.88 -7.01
CA VAL A 53 24.33 15.47 -5.76
C VAL A 53 25.52 15.62 -4.78
N VAL A 54 25.84 16.84 -4.39
CA VAL A 54 26.99 17.15 -3.53
C VAL A 54 26.87 16.44 -2.17
N SER A 55 27.97 15.87 -1.70
CA SER A 55 28.07 15.14 -0.41
C SER A 55 27.18 13.90 -0.31
N ARG A 56 26.81 13.29 -1.45
CA ARG A 56 26.09 12.03 -1.52
C ARG A 56 26.87 10.98 -2.29
N VAL A 57 26.56 9.72 -2.06
CA VAL A 57 27.17 8.59 -2.80
C VAL A 57 26.87 8.74 -4.28
N SER A 58 27.89 8.53 -5.11
CA SER A 58 27.81 8.60 -6.56
C SER A 58 28.26 7.28 -7.18
N SER A 59 27.56 6.86 -8.24
CA SER A 59 27.97 5.74 -9.08
C SER A 59 28.15 6.16 -10.52
N LYS A 60 29.13 5.54 -11.19
CA LYS A 60 29.38 5.73 -12.63
C LYS A 60 28.23 5.09 -13.44
N PRO A 61 28.09 5.43 -14.74
CA PRO A 61 27.22 4.68 -15.66
C PRO A 61 27.49 3.18 -15.58
N PRO A 62 26.42 2.35 -15.48
CA PRO A 62 26.59 0.89 -15.32
C PRO A 62 27.21 0.28 -16.56
N LYS A 63 27.98 -0.79 -16.37
CA LYS A 63 28.55 -1.61 -17.43
C LYS A 63 27.79 -2.91 -17.62
N HIS A 64 27.23 -3.46 -16.55
CA HIS A 64 26.56 -4.76 -16.52
C HIS A 64 25.09 -4.62 -16.17
N PHE A 65 24.28 -5.59 -16.63
CA PHE A 65 22.82 -5.64 -16.38
C PHE A 65 22.49 -5.58 -14.89
N ARG A 66 23.19 -6.37 -14.08
CA ARG A 66 22.97 -6.37 -12.62
C ARG A 66 23.28 -5.02 -11.96
N GLU A 67 24.30 -4.33 -12.46
CA GLU A 67 24.64 -2.97 -11.98
C GLU A 67 23.56 -1.97 -12.33
N ALA A 68 23.02 -2.03 -13.55
CA ALA A 68 21.92 -1.21 -14.01
C ALA A 68 20.69 -1.37 -13.11
N LEU A 69 20.27 -2.60 -12.87
CA LEU A 69 19.17 -2.93 -11.96
C LEU A 69 19.42 -2.46 -10.52
N GLY A 70 20.65 -2.61 -10.03
CA GLY A 70 21.06 -2.13 -8.72
C GLY A 70 20.99 -0.61 -8.60
N GLN A 71 21.39 0.12 -9.63
CA GLN A 71 21.27 1.59 -9.67
C GLN A 71 19.81 2.03 -9.72
N MET A 72 18.97 1.36 -10.51
CA MET A 72 17.54 1.64 -10.58
C MET A 72 16.84 1.46 -9.23
N ALA A 73 17.11 0.36 -8.55
CA ALA A 73 16.55 0.12 -7.22
C ALA A 73 17.01 1.18 -6.21
N ASN A 74 18.30 1.54 -6.21
CA ASN A 74 18.82 2.60 -5.34
C ASN A 74 18.22 3.97 -5.67
N PHE A 75 18.02 4.25 -6.96
CA PHE A 75 17.43 5.50 -7.43
C PHE A 75 15.99 5.66 -6.91
N VAL A 76 15.13 4.66 -7.14
CA VAL A 76 13.74 4.66 -6.65
C VAL A 76 13.71 4.86 -5.14
N GLY A 77 14.52 4.11 -4.40
CA GLY A 77 14.54 4.19 -2.96
C GLY A 77 14.96 5.55 -2.40
N ILE A 78 15.93 6.21 -3.02
CA ILE A 78 16.38 7.52 -2.58
C ILE A 78 15.35 8.61 -2.94
N LEU A 79 14.77 8.54 -4.16
CA LEU A 79 13.80 9.52 -4.58
C LEU A 79 12.47 9.47 -3.82
N GLN A 80 12.17 8.38 -3.15
CA GLN A 80 11.01 8.31 -2.22
C GLN A 80 11.08 9.36 -1.11
N SER A 81 12.27 9.80 -0.72
CA SER A 81 12.41 10.90 0.23
C SER A 81 11.94 12.25 -0.32
N GLU A 82 11.85 12.39 -1.65
CA GLU A 82 11.40 13.61 -2.33
C GLU A 82 10.01 13.46 -2.97
N TRP A 83 9.59 12.21 -3.28
CA TRP A 83 8.35 11.86 -3.96
C TRP A 83 7.54 10.85 -3.13
N ALA A 84 6.41 11.29 -2.62
CA ALA A 84 5.56 10.48 -1.75
C ALA A 84 4.68 9.46 -2.50
N GLY A 85 4.51 9.62 -3.80
CA GLY A 85 3.68 8.77 -4.64
C GLY A 85 4.47 7.72 -5.41
N ALA A 86 3.79 7.08 -6.36
CA ALA A 86 4.36 6.04 -7.19
C ALA A 86 5.49 6.55 -8.07
N GLN A 87 6.49 5.69 -8.27
CA GLN A 87 7.65 5.96 -9.11
C GLN A 87 7.73 4.96 -10.25
N ALA A 88 7.99 5.44 -11.46
CA ALA A 88 7.95 4.63 -12.66
C ALA A 88 9.19 4.82 -13.54
N PHE A 89 9.57 3.72 -14.21
CA PHE A 89 10.51 3.73 -15.32
C PHE A 89 9.81 3.27 -16.61
N SER A 90 10.03 3.98 -17.71
CA SER A 90 9.51 3.62 -19.02
C SER A 90 10.56 2.87 -19.85
N SER A 91 10.11 2.07 -20.81
CA SER A 91 10.95 1.32 -21.79
C SER A 91 11.98 0.42 -21.08
N PHE A 92 11.52 -0.29 -20.06
CA PHE A 92 12.39 -1.10 -19.20
C PHE A 92 13.14 -2.18 -19.96
N ASP A 93 12.44 -2.94 -20.81
CA ASP A 93 13.00 -4.00 -21.64
C ASP A 93 13.91 -3.43 -22.74
N THR A 94 13.49 -2.39 -23.46
CA THR A 94 14.24 -1.75 -24.55
C THR A 94 15.58 -1.19 -24.05
N LEU A 95 15.56 -0.41 -22.94
CA LEU A 95 16.75 0.28 -22.45
C LEU A 95 17.75 -0.65 -21.80
N LEU A 96 17.33 -1.78 -21.29
CA LEU A 96 18.19 -2.76 -20.62
C LEU A 96 18.70 -3.87 -21.54
N ALA A 97 18.11 -4.07 -22.72
CA ALA A 97 18.49 -5.11 -23.66
C ALA A 97 19.97 -5.06 -24.08
N PRO A 98 20.59 -3.89 -24.33
CA PRO A 98 22.02 -3.82 -24.66
C PRO A 98 22.93 -4.42 -23.59
N TYR A 99 22.56 -4.26 -22.31
CA TYR A 99 23.32 -4.80 -21.17
C TYR A 99 23.25 -6.32 -21.11
N VAL A 100 22.05 -6.88 -21.37
CA VAL A 100 21.86 -8.33 -21.45
C VAL A 100 22.66 -8.91 -22.62
N PHE A 101 22.64 -8.27 -23.79
CA PHE A 101 23.44 -8.69 -24.94
C PHE A 101 24.94 -8.69 -24.60
N PHE A 102 25.45 -7.63 -23.95
CA PHE A 102 26.84 -7.55 -23.53
C PHE A 102 27.20 -8.66 -22.55
N ASP A 103 26.42 -8.83 -21.50
CA ASP A 103 26.73 -9.80 -20.45
C ASP A 103 26.62 -11.25 -20.96
N MET A 104 25.69 -11.55 -21.84
CA MET A 104 25.57 -12.88 -22.44
C MET A 104 26.71 -13.19 -23.43
N THR A 105 27.15 -12.20 -24.20
CA THR A 105 28.18 -12.41 -25.21
C THR A 105 29.60 -12.31 -24.65
N VAL A 106 29.92 -11.27 -23.90
CA VAL A 106 31.28 -11.03 -23.37
C VAL A 106 31.51 -11.82 -22.10
N GLU A 107 30.59 -11.79 -21.15
CA GLU A 107 30.80 -12.44 -19.84
C GLU A 107 30.29 -13.91 -19.82
N GLY A 108 29.57 -14.34 -20.86
CA GLY A 108 29.07 -15.71 -20.98
C GLY A 108 27.94 -16.05 -20.03
N LEU A 109 27.19 -15.05 -19.59
CA LEU A 109 26.01 -15.25 -18.75
C LEU A 109 24.86 -15.89 -19.56
N ASP A 110 23.95 -16.56 -18.87
CA ASP A 110 22.77 -17.20 -19.47
C ASP A 110 21.46 -16.57 -18.97
N GLU A 111 20.31 -17.04 -19.49
CA GLU A 111 18.97 -16.54 -19.10
C GLU A 111 18.69 -16.71 -17.60
N ARG A 112 19.29 -17.71 -16.94
CA ARG A 112 19.13 -17.92 -15.49
C ARG A 112 19.82 -16.82 -14.69
N ASP A 113 20.94 -16.29 -15.20
CA ASP A 113 21.64 -15.19 -14.55
C ASP A 113 20.88 -13.88 -14.73
N VAL A 114 20.27 -13.66 -15.90
CA VAL A 114 19.32 -12.56 -16.13
C VAL A 114 18.13 -12.66 -15.15
N LYS A 115 17.54 -13.84 -15.01
CA LYS A 115 16.46 -14.11 -14.06
C LYS A 115 16.86 -13.84 -12.61
N LYS A 116 18.03 -14.28 -12.18
CA LYS A 116 18.54 -14.01 -10.82
C LYS A 116 18.75 -12.52 -10.56
N ALA A 117 19.24 -11.78 -11.56
CA ALA A 117 19.39 -10.33 -11.44
C ALA A 117 18.05 -9.62 -11.30
N LEU A 118 17.05 -10.01 -12.10
CA LEU A 118 15.67 -9.52 -12.02
C LEU A 118 15.00 -9.89 -10.70
N LEU A 119 15.17 -11.13 -10.23
CA LEU A 119 14.65 -11.57 -8.94
C LEU A 119 15.22 -10.70 -7.81
N SER A 120 16.52 -10.43 -7.82
CA SER A 120 17.15 -9.53 -6.86
C SER A 120 16.59 -8.11 -6.94
N PHE A 121 16.31 -7.60 -8.15
CA PHE A 121 15.74 -6.29 -8.37
C PHE A 121 14.30 -6.20 -7.83
N VAL A 122 13.46 -7.18 -8.17
CA VAL A 122 12.06 -7.25 -7.71
C VAL A 122 12.02 -7.37 -6.19
N TYR A 123 12.80 -8.26 -5.59
CA TYR A 123 12.92 -8.34 -4.13
C TYR A 123 13.32 -7.00 -3.52
N ASN A 124 14.34 -6.34 -4.08
CA ASN A 124 14.82 -5.05 -3.57
C ASN A 124 13.77 -3.94 -3.62
N LEU A 125 12.80 -4.02 -4.52
CA LEU A 125 11.68 -3.06 -4.58
C LEU A 125 10.47 -3.47 -3.75
N ASN A 126 10.30 -4.77 -3.46
CA ASN A 126 9.21 -5.27 -2.63
C ASN A 126 9.60 -5.40 -1.15
N VAL A 127 10.88 -5.45 -0.84
CA VAL A 127 11.37 -5.53 0.55
C VAL A 127 11.57 -4.13 1.11
N PRO A 128 10.68 -3.66 1.98
CA PRO A 128 10.74 -2.32 2.59
C PRO A 128 12.05 -2.06 3.34
N SER A 129 12.63 -3.09 3.86
CA SER A 129 13.78 -3.12 4.76
C SER A 129 15.13 -2.83 4.11
N ARG A 130 15.27 -2.90 2.79
CA ARG A 130 16.50 -2.46 2.14
C ARG A 130 16.87 -1.01 2.48
N TRP A 131 15.88 -0.24 2.87
CA TRP A 131 16.01 1.16 3.22
C TRP A 131 16.11 1.38 4.74
N GLY A 132 16.29 0.31 5.51
CA GLY A 132 16.52 0.37 6.94
C GLY A 132 15.31 0.82 7.76
N GLN A 133 14.09 0.54 7.33
CA GLN A 133 12.84 0.92 8.02
C GLN A 133 12.49 -0.08 9.13
N CYS A 134 13.40 -0.33 10.05
CA CYS A 134 13.29 -1.37 11.06
C CYS A 134 13.28 -0.83 12.48
N VAL A 135 12.71 -1.63 13.38
CA VAL A 135 12.79 -1.46 14.83
C VAL A 135 13.81 -2.43 15.43
N ASN A 136 14.15 -2.30 16.71
CA ASN A 136 15.02 -3.23 17.43
C ASN A 136 14.45 -4.65 17.37
N SER A 137 15.30 -5.67 17.15
CA SER A 137 14.88 -7.07 17.01
C SER A 137 14.24 -7.68 18.26
N SER A 138 14.46 -7.10 19.43
CA SER A 138 13.83 -7.54 20.67
C SER A 138 12.37 -7.07 20.81
N TYR A 139 11.93 -6.11 20.00
CA TYR A 139 10.56 -5.59 20.07
C TYR A 139 9.56 -6.60 19.48
N LYS A 140 8.32 -6.50 19.93
CA LYS A 140 7.22 -7.37 19.55
C LYS A 140 6.13 -6.63 18.79
N CYS A 141 5.41 -7.31 17.90
CA CYS A 141 4.18 -6.82 17.30
C CYS A 141 2.94 -7.53 17.88
N LEU A 142 1.78 -6.92 17.69
CA LEU A 142 0.51 -7.46 18.18
C LEU A 142 -0.16 -8.30 17.08
N ARG A 143 -0.19 -9.63 17.28
CA ARG A 143 -0.85 -10.57 16.36
C ARG A 143 -2.37 -10.62 16.59
N ALA A 144 -3.12 -11.04 15.56
CA ALA A 144 -4.59 -11.08 15.57
C ALA A 144 -5.20 -11.91 16.72
N ASP A 145 -4.48 -12.93 17.19
CA ASP A 145 -4.90 -13.75 18.33
C ASP A 145 -4.67 -13.08 19.70
N GLY A 146 -4.28 -11.80 19.70
CA GLY A 146 -4.05 -11.02 20.93
C GLY A 146 -2.69 -11.23 21.58
N LYS A 147 -1.80 -12.03 20.98
CA LYS A 147 -0.45 -12.28 21.48
C LYS A 147 0.56 -11.27 20.97
N TRP A 148 1.49 -10.90 21.83
CA TRP A 148 2.66 -10.10 21.49
C TRP A 148 3.79 -11.03 21.06
N VAL A 149 4.14 -11.00 19.77
CA VAL A 149 5.08 -11.93 19.14
C VAL A 149 6.32 -11.22 18.63
N SER A 150 7.47 -11.88 18.74
CA SER A 150 8.74 -11.45 18.17
C SER A 150 8.83 -11.84 16.68
N HIS A 151 9.89 -11.38 16.01
CA HIS A 151 10.14 -11.74 14.60
C HIS A 151 10.33 -13.26 14.39
N ASP A 152 10.81 -14.01 15.43
CA ASP A 152 11.01 -15.44 15.34
C ASP A 152 9.71 -16.24 15.46
N GLU A 153 8.68 -15.63 16.04
CA GLU A 153 7.37 -16.25 16.32
C GLU A 153 6.33 -15.88 15.26
N LEU A 154 6.54 -14.75 14.54
CA LEU A 154 5.63 -14.25 13.52
C LEU A 154 5.89 -14.93 12.17
N GLN A 155 4.83 -15.42 11.52
CA GLN A 155 4.92 -16.06 10.21
C GLN A 155 4.23 -15.22 9.12
N VAL A 156 4.72 -15.37 7.88
CA VAL A 156 4.05 -14.81 6.70
C VAL A 156 2.67 -15.43 6.54
N GLY A 157 1.68 -14.62 6.20
CA GLY A 157 0.28 -15.04 6.13
C GLY A 157 -0.51 -14.86 7.43
N GLU A 158 0.14 -14.67 8.57
CA GLU A 158 -0.54 -14.30 9.81
C GLU A 158 -1.02 -12.84 9.76
N SER A 159 -2.08 -12.54 10.48
CA SER A 159 -2.59 -11.17 10.60
C SER A 159 -2.08 -10.51 11.88
N ILE A 160 -1.71 -9.24 11.78
CA ILE A 160 -1.32 -8.38 12.89
C ILE A 160 -2.19 -7.14 12.96
N TYR A 161 -2.23 -6.51 14.12
CA TYR A 161 -2.89 -5.22 14.27
C TYR A 161 -2.02 -4.11 13.70
N VAL A 162 -2.63 -3.29 12.87
CA VAL A 162 -2.04 -2.12 12.22
C VAL A 162 -2.89 -0.89 12.53
N VAL A 163 -2.34 0.30 12.33
CA VAL A 163 -3.11 1.54 12.38
C VAL A 163 -3.22 2.13 10.99
N ASP A 164 -4.41 2.45 10.60
CA ASP A 164 -4.65 3.30 9.45
C ASP A 164 -4.34 4.75 9.85
N VAL A 165 -3.31 5.33 9.26
CA VAL A 165 -2.81 6.66 9.67
C VAL A 165 -3.78 7.77 9.30
N GLU A 166 -4.59 7.58 8.28
CA GLU A 166 -5.56 8.56 7.81
C GLU A 166 -6.81 8.57 8.68
N THR A 167 -7.38 7.38 8.92
CA THR A 167 -8.58 7.26 9.75
C THR A 167 -8.23 7.30 11.24
N GLY A 168 -7.03 6.92 11.62
CA GLY A 168 -6.60 6.76 13.00
C GLY A 168 -7.19 5.53 13.69
N GLU A 169 -7.81 4.64 12.93
CA GLU A 169 -8.42 3.42 13.41
C GLU A 169 -7.42 2.26 13.44
N LEU A 170 -7.58 1.38 14.39
CA LEU A 170 -6.88 0.11 14.44
C LEU A 170 -7.60 -0.91 13.56
N LYS A 171 -6.87 -1.67 12.76
CA LYS A 171 -7.40 -2.73 11.91
C LYS A 171 -6.46 -3.93 11.84
N LEU A 172 -6.94 -5.05 11.31
CA LEU A 172 -6.10 -6.22 11.01
C LEU A 172 -5.56 -6.12 9.60
N ASP A 173 -4.30 -6.52 9.41
CA ASP A 173 -3.68 -6.64 8.10
C ASP A 173 -2.76 -7.87 8.06
N THR A 174 -2.62 -8.46 6.89
CA THR A 174 -1.84 -9.68 6.70
C THR A 174 -0.36 -9.36 6.55
N VAL A 175 0.47 -10.11 7.25
CA VAL A 175 1.93 -10.05 7.13
C VAL A 175 2.35 -10.71 5.83
N THR A 176 2.92 -9.93 4.93
CA THR A 176 3.44 -10.42 3.65
C THR A 176 4.91 -10.84 3.76
N HIS A 177 5.69 -10.20 4.65
CA HIS A 177 7.09 -10.54 4.90
C HIS A 177 7.46 -10.26 6.36
N VAL A 178 8.39 -11.04 6.89
CA VAL A 178 9.06 -10.77 8.17
C VAL A 178 10.55 -10.55 7.87
N ASN A 179 11.01 -9.33 8.03
CA ASN A 179 12.35 -8.92 7.62
C ASN A 179 13.26 -8.75 8.84
N VAL A 180 14.43 -9.37 8.80
CA VAL A 180 15.45 -9.28 9.87
C VAL A 180 16.81 -8.97 9.25
N PHE A 181 17.49 -7.95 9.75
CA PHE A 181 18.77 -7.46 9.22
C PHE A 181 19.80 -7.23 10.32
N ASP A 182 21.05 -7.07 9.89
CA ASP A 182 22.08 -6.57 10.76
C ASP A 182 21.77 -5.10 11.12
N ALA A 183 21.93 -4.74 12.39
CA ALA A 183 21.72 -3.38 12.83
C ALA A 183 22.74 -2.43 12.19
N PRO A 184 22.37 -1.20 11.78
CA PRO A 184 23.33 -0.21 11.34
C PRO A 184 24.18 0.26 12.52
N GLU A 185 25.35 0.86 12.27
CA GLU A 185 26.23 1.38 13.33
C GLU A 185 25.52 2.41 14.23
N LYS A 186 24.60 3.18 13.66
CA LYS A 186 23.83 4.22 14.35
C LYS A 186 22.34 3.93 14.29
N MET A 187 21.67 4.17 15.40
CA MET A 187 20.21 4.09 15.57
C MET A 187 19.68 5.43 16.07
N HIS A 188 18.39 5.67 15.87
CA HIS A 188 17.70 6.83 16.40
C HIS A 188 16.90 6.45 17.65
N HIS A 189 17.25 7.09 18.76
CA HIS A 189 16.64 6.88 20.07
C HIS A 189 15.61 7.97 20.34
N TYR A 190 14.36 7.56 20.48
CA TYR A 190 13.24 8.38 20.92
C TYR A 190 13.08 8.24 22.42
N SER A 191 13.09 9.35 23.16
CA SER A 191 12.94 9.29 24.61
C SER A 191 12.28 10.53 25.20
N ASN A 192 11.77 10.38 26.42
CA ASN A 192 11.27 11.49 27.22
C ASN A 192 11.62 11.33 28.70
N GLU A 193 11.44 12.39 29.47
CA GLU A 193 11.72 12.42 30.93
C GLU A 193 10.86 11.44 31.74
N GLN A 194 9.78 10.91 31.17
CA GLN A 194 8.85 9.96 31.82
C GLN A 194 9.22 8.49 31.59
N GLY A 195 10.37 8.23 30.96
CA GLY A 195 10.91 6.89 30.73
C GLY A 195 10.42 6.24 29.46
N PHE A 196 9.48 6.81 28.69
CA PHE A 196 9.08 6.29 27.38
C PHE A 196 10.23 6.40 26.40
N ASN A 197 10.63 5.27 25.83
CA ASN A 197 11.72 5.23 24.85
C ASN A 197 11.56 4.08 23.86
N PHE A 198 12.15 4.24 22.66
CA PHE A 198 12.30 3.19 21.66
C PHE A 198 13.40 3.55 20.66
N ASP A 199 13.97 2.52 20.04
CA ASP A 199 15.06 2.63 19.07
C ASP A 199 14.59 2.17 17.68
N VAL A 200 14.90 2.97 16.65
CA VAL A 200 14.60 2.66 15.25
C VAL A 200 15.79 2.99 14.36
N THR A 201 15.83 2.41 13.18
CA THR A 201 16.84 2.76 12.18
C THR A 201 16.65 4.19 11.67
N PRO A 202 17.69 4.86 11.17
CA PRO A 202 17.60 6.26 10.70
C PRO A 202 16.51 6.52 9.68
N ASN A 203 16.27 5.59 8.78
CA ASN A 203 15.27 5.68 7.70
C ASN A 203 13.90 5.13 8.09
N HIS A 204 13.72 4.71 9.36
CA HIS A 204 12.44 4.17 9.82
C HIS A 204 11.32 5.21 9.70
N ARG A 205 10.18 4.80 9.17
CA ARG A 205 9.00 5.66 8.99
C ARG A 205 8.19 5.74 10.28
N VAL A 206 8.45 6.78 11.02
CA VAL A 206 7.82 7.01 12.33
C VAL A 206 6.50 7.76 12.16
N ILE A 207 5.44 7.25 12.77
CA ILE A 207 4.17 7.97 12.90
C ILE A 207 4.33 9.01 14.00
N TYR A 208 4.11 10.28 13.67
CA TYR A 208 4.32 11.38 14.62
C TYR A 208 3.38 12.56 14.35
N LYS A 209 3.31 13.47 15.32
CA LYS A 209 2.74 14.81 15.13
C LYS A 209 3.51 15.87 15.90
N THR A 210 3.30 17.14 15.53
CA THR A 210 3.82 18.29 16.28
C THR A 210 2.66 19.22 16.67
N GLY A 211 2.63 19.63 17.93
CA GLY A 211 1.55 20.50 18.45
C GLY A 211 0.15 19.87 18.29
N SER A 212 -0.78 20.60 17.69
CA SER A 212 -2.16 20.18 17.41
C SER A 212 -2.38 19.59 16.01
N ASN A 213 -1.31 19.39 15.23
CA ASN A 213 -1.41 18.83 13.90
C ASN A 213 -1.89 17.36 13.92
N PRO A 214 -2.50 16.85 12.84
CA PRO A 214 -2.82 15.44 12.71
C PRO A 214 -1.54 14.59 12.74
N PHE A 215 -1.68 13.29 13.00
CA PHE A 215 -0.58 12.35 12.84
C PHE A 215 -0.19 12.19 11.38
N SER A 216 1.10 12.01 11.12
CA SER A 216 1.69 11.81 9.79
C SER A 216 2.90 10.89 9.90
N ILE A 217 3.38 10.37 8.78
CA ILE A 217 4.56 9.50 8.73
C ILE A 217 5.76 10.27 8.19
N LYS A 218 6.93 10.08 8.81
CA LYS A 218 8.23 10.58 8.32
C LYS A 218 9.36 9.64 8.64
N GLU A 219 10.42 9.71 7.84
CA GLU A 219 11.68 9.06 8.22
C GLU A 219 12.26 9.67 9.48
N SER A 220 12.78 8.80 10.34
CA SER A 220 13.36 9.19 11.61
C SER A 220 14.52 10.19 11.45
N ALA A 221 15.29 10.09 10.37
CA ALA A 221 16.37 11.04 10.04
C ALA A 221 15.88 12.49 9.88
N GLU A 222 14.66 12.70 9.44
CA GLU A 222 14.06 14.02 9.29
C GLU A 222 13.57 14.63 10.62
N LEU A 223 13.50 13.81 11.66
CA LEU A 223 12.99 14.20 12.97
C LEU A 223 14.11 14.61 13.93
N ILE A 224 15.37 14.24 13.65
CA ILE A 224 16.54 14.67 14.44
C ILE A 224 16.73 16.19 14.40
N GLY A 225 17.06 16.74 15.56
CA GLY A 225 17.37 18.17 15.71
C GLY A 225 16.17 19.12 15.68
N LYS A 226 14.94 18.59 15.59
CA LYS A 226 13.73 19.42 15.71
C LYS A 226 13.64 20.07 17.09
N LYS A 227 13.42 21.40 17.12
CA LYS A 227 13.26 22.17 18.37
C LYS A 227 11.89 21.98 19.02
N SER A 228 10.87 21.63 18.26
CA SER A 228 9.51 21.38 18.75
C SER A 228 9.35 19.94 19.21
N PRO A 229 8.62 19.67 20.30
CA PRO A 229 8.34 18.31 20.75
C PRO A 229 7.68 17.47 19.65
N ILE A 230 8.17 16.24 19.47
CA ILE A 230 7.63 15.23 18.57
C ILE A 230 6.71 14.35 19.39
N TYR A 231 5.45 14.23 18.97
CA TYR A 231 4.46 13.38 19.65
C TYR A 231 4.29 12.08 18.89
N ILE A 232 4.62 10.98 19.51
CA ILE A 232 4.48 9.61 18.98
C ILE A 232 3.13 9.04 19.41
N PRO A 233 2.32 8.46 18.52
CA PRO A 233 1.07 7.81 18.89
C PRO A 233 1.35 6.53 19.67
N ILE A 234 0.66 6.39 20.79
CA ILE A 234 0.74 5.23 21.67
C ILE A 234 -0.62 4.53 21.81
N SER A 235 -1.59 4.96 21.03
CA SER A 235 -2.90 4.33 20.81
C SER A 235 -3.45 4.81 19.47
N SER A 236 -4.43 4.09 18.92
CA SER A 236 -5.29 4.63 17.88
C SER A 236 -5.95 5.93 18.36
N TRP A 237 -6.21 6.85 17.44
CA TRP A 237 -6.80 8.16 17.78
C TRP A 237 -8.25 8.31 17.33
N ASN A 238 -8.80 7.28 16.70
CA ASN A 238 -10.22 7.09 16.47
C ASN A 238 -10.65 5.72 17.01
N THR A 239 -11.91 5.62 17.41
CA THR A 239 -12.46 4.36 17.91
C THR A 239 -12.55 3.37 16.75
N PRO A 240 -11.99 2.16 16.90
CA PRO A 240 -12.06 1.15 15.85
C PRO A 240 -13.50 0.76 15.54
N THR A 241 -13.81 0.56 14.27
CA THR A 241 -15.11 0.04 13.85
C THR A 241 -15.18 -1.48 14.05
N PRO A 242 -16.38 -2.07 14.25
CA PRO A 242 -16.54 -3.51 14.44
C PRO A 242 -15.95 -4.35 13.29
N GLU A 243 -15.98 -3.84 12.06
CA GLU A 243 -15.47 -4.51 10.85
C GLU A 243 -13.95 -4.70 10.84
N ASN A 244 -13.23 -3.90 11.62
CA ASN A 244 -11.78 -3.96 11.74
C ASN A 244 -11.30 -4.99 12.77
N PHE A 245 -12.20 -5.77 13.38
CA PHE A 245 -11.92 -6.83 14.34
C PHE A 245 -12.37 -8.19 13.82
N MET A 246 -11.90 -9.26 14.45
CA MET A 246 -12.19 -10.65 14.08
C MET A 246 -13.67 -11.06 14.22
N GLY A 247 -14.61 -10.14 14.30
CA GLY A 247 -16.03 -10.48 14.34
C GLY A 247 -16.96 -9.38 14.88
N ASN A 248 -18.25 -9.59 14.72
CA ASN A 248 -19.32 -8.90 15.40
C ASN A 248 -19.15 -9.01 16.92
N GLU A 249 -19.92 -8.23 17.71
CA GLU A 249 -19.93 -8.43 19.17
C GLU A 249 -20.04 -9.92 19.54
N TYR A 250 -19.13 -10.38 20.40
CA TYR A 250 -19.17 -11.74 20.86
C TYR A 250 -20.52 -12.03 21.55
N ASN A 251 -21.12 -13.16 21.26
CA ASN A 251 -22.46 -13.50 21.77
C ASN A 251 -22.42 -13.84 23.27
N ILE A 252 -22.23 -12.83 24.09
CA ILE A 252 -22.24 -12.87 25.56
C ILE A 252 -22.93 -11.61 26.08
N THR A 253 -23.74 -11.73 27.14
CA THR A 253 -24.35 -10.55 27.75
C THR A 253 -23.33 -9.77 28.58
N ASP A 254 -23.57 -8.46 28.70
CA ASP A 254 -22.68 -7.55 29.41
C ASP A 254 -22.53 -7.99 30.88
N GLU A 255 -23.61 -8.41 31.51
CA GLU A 255 -23.62 -8.88 32.90
C GLU A 255 -22.85 -10.17 33.10
N LEU A 256 -22.93 -11.10 32.14
CA LEU A 256 -22.15 -12.33 32.20
C LEU A 256 -20.65 -12.07 32.02
N LEU A 257 -20.30 -11.17 31.08
CA LEU A 257 -18.93 -10.73 30.84
C LEU A 257 -18.35 -10.04 32.06
N GLU A 258 -19.13 -9.18 32.70
CA GLU A 258 -18.75 -8.50 33.94
C GLU A 258 -18.56 -9.53 35.09
N LEU A 259 -19.47 -10.48 35.27
CA LEU A 259 -19.36 -11.54 36.28
C LEU A 259 -18.12 -12.43 36.06
N ILE A 260 -17.79 -12.76 34.80
CA ILE A 260 -16.57 -13.52 34.48
C ILE A 260 -15.34 -12.71 34.91
N THR A 261 -15.33 -11.40 34.66
CA THR A 261 -14.23 -10.53 35.07
C THR A 261 -14.09 -10.47 36.59
N PHE A 262 -15.20 -10.41 37.32
CA PHE A 262 -15.18 -10.53 38.79
C PHE A 262 -14.49 -11.82 39.27
N ILE A 263 -14.78 -12.93 38.60
CA ILE A 263 -14.19 -14.24 38.94
C ILE A 263 -12.71 -14.30 38.58
N MET A 264 -12.30 -13.68 37.45
CA MET A 264 -10.90 -13.61 37.08
C MET A 264 -10.09 -12.77 38.07
N CYS A 265 -10.63 -11.68 38.61
CA CYS A 265 -9.97 -10.87 39.65
C CYS A 265 -9.93 -11.60 40.99
N ASP A 266 -11.04 -11.67 41.65
CA ASP A 266 -11.18 -12.09 43.08
C ASP A 266 -11.83 -13.47 43.27
N GLY A 267 -12.15 -14.19 42.21
CA GLY A 267 -12.77 -15.52 42.27
C GLY A 267 -11.76 -16.66 42.33
N CYS A 268 -12.31 -17.88 42.52
CA CYS A 268 -11.56 -19.13 42.48
C CYS A 268 -12.44 -20.21 41.87
N ILE A 269 -11.89 -20.97 40.92
CA ILE A 269 -12.54 -22.18 40.38
C ILE A 269 -11.97 -23.40 41.14
N VAL A 270 -12.80 -24.06 41.90
CA VAL A 270 -12.42 -25.25 42.69
C VAL A 270 -12.85 -26.49 41.94
N SER A 271 -11.89 -27.18 41.33
CA SER A 271 -12.09 -28.44 40.65
C SER A 271 -11.70 -29.60 41.57
N GLN A 272 -12.53 -30.63 41.69
CA GLN A 272 -12.23 -31.90 42.38
C GLN A 272 -12.47 -33.06 41.43
N GLU A 273 -11.55 -34.00 41.37
CA GLU A 273 -11.63 -35.17 40.53
C GLU A 273 -12.96 -35.92 40.76
N GLY A 274 -13.75 -36.13 39.71
CA GLY A 274 -15.06 -36.77 39.76
C GLY A 274 -16.23 -35.94 40.29
N LYS A 275 -16.05 -34.61 40.52
CA LYS A 275 -17.10 -33.67 40.94
C LYS A 275 -17.20 -32.49 40.04
N THR A 276 -18.39 -31.87 39.97
CA THR A 276 -18.61 -30.63 39.26
C THR A 276 -17.77 -29.51 39.86
N SER A 277 -17.03 -28.75 39.03
CA SER A 277 -16.29 -27.54 39.44
C SER A 277 -17.24 -26.51 40.06
N ARG A 278 -16.79 -25.84 41.10
CA ARG A 278 -17.55 -24.82 41.80
C ARG A 278 -16.79 -23.49 41.73
N ILE A 279 -17.53 -22.39 41.70
CA ILE A 279 -16.99 -21.04 41.71
C ILE A 279 -17.16 -20.44 43.11
N GLU A 280 -16.10 -19.89 43.64
CA GLU A 280 -16.07 -19.13 44.88
C GLU A 280 -15.52 -17.71 44.58
N PHE A 281 -16.12 -16.70 45.20
CA PHE A 281 -15.69 -15.29 45.09
C PHE A 281 -15.41 -14.76 46.49
N TYR A 282 -14.31 -14.05 46.68
CA TYR A 282 -13.84 -13.56 47.98
C TYR A 282 -13.66 -12.04 47.92
N LYS A 283 -14.40 -11.30 48.76
CA LYS A 283 -14.27 -9.84 48.82
C LYS A 283 -14.55 -9.29 50.22
N SER A 284 -13.77 -8.32 50.63
CA SER A 284 -14.06 -7.57 51.84
C SER A 284 -15.29 -6.67 51.61
N PRO A 285 -16.29 -6.69 52.54
CA PRO A 285 -17.50 -5.86 52.38
C PRO A 285 -17.22 -4.34 52.36
N ASN A 286 -16.08 -3.91 52.90
CA ASN A 286 -15.63 -2.52 52.87
C ASN A 286 -14.99 -2.05 51.56
N ARG A 287 -14.86 -2.95 50.59
CA ARG A 287 -14.34 -2.66 49.24
C ARG A 287 -15.43 -2.77 48.21
N TYR A 288 -15.28 -1.99 47.12
CA TYR A 288 -16.19 -2.10 45.96
C TYR A 288 -16.26 -3.55 45.48
N GLY A 289 -17.47 -3.99 45.14
CA GLY A 289 -17.71 -5.21 44.38
C GLY A 289 -18.71 -6.18 45.00
N CYS A 290 -18.93 -6.22 46.33
CA CYS A 290 -19.91 -7.13 46.93
C CYS A 290 -21.33 -6.91 46.41
N ASP A 291 -21.84 -5.66 46.53
CA ASP A 291 -23.21 -5.33 46.08
C ASP A 291 -23.40 -5.59 44.60
N ARG A 292 -22.41 -5.19 43.76
CA ARG A 292 -22.48 -5.41 42.30
C ARG A 292 -22.42 -6.90 41.96
N PHE A 293 -21.62 -7.69 42.66
CA PHE A 293 -21.56 -9.14 42.45
C PHE A 293 -22.92 -9.79 42.77
N GLU A 294 -23.58 -9.40 43.87
CA GLU A 294 -24.90 -9.87 44.25
C GLU A 294 -25.98 -9.46 43.21
N GLU A 295 -25.90 -8.23 42.72
CA GLU A 295 -26.77 -7.74 41.64
C GLU A 295 -26.60 -8.57 40.38
N LEU A 296 -25.37 -8.81 39.92
CA LEU A 296 -25.06 -9.62 38.75
C LEU A 296 -25.59 -11.05 38.90
N CYS A 297 -25.40 -11.68 40.08
CA CYS A 297 -25.97 -12.99 40.34
C CYS A 297 -27.49 -12.99 40.26
N THR A 298 -28.14 -11.92 40.75
CA THR A 298 -29.58 -11.78 40.69
C THR A 298 -30.06 -11.63 39.24
N ILE A 299 -29.44 -10.78 38.46
CA ILE A 299 -29.80 -10.54 37.02
C ILE A 299 -29.64 -11.87 36.22
N LEU A 300 -28.56 -12.58 36.45
CA LEU A 300 -28.25 -13.81 35.74
C LEU A 300 -28.95 -15.08 36.32
N GLY A 301 -29.72 -14.90 37.38
CA GLY A 301 -30.45 -15.99 38.00
C GLY A 301 -29.53 -17.05 38.68
N VAL A 302 -28.38 -16.62 39.16
CA VAL A 302 -27.41 -17.49 39.82
C VAL A 302 -27.59 -17.42 41.33
N GLU A 303 -28.01 -18.51 41.93
CA GLU A 303 -28.09 -18.66 43.39
C GLU A 303 -26.69 -18.75 44.00
N TYR A 304 -26.50 -18.17 45.16
CA TYR A 304 -25.25 -18.24 45.91
C TYR A 304 -25.47 -18.32 47.41
N SER A 305 -24.45 -18.81 48.13
CA SER A 305 -24.42 -18.74 49.60
C SER A 305 -23.27 -17.81 50.04
N VAL A 306 -23.48 -17.07 51.10
CA VAL A 306 -22.48 -16.18 51.70
C VAL A 306 -22.08 -16.71 53.06
N THR A 307 -20.77 -16.74 53.30
CA THR A 307 -20.21 -16.97 54.65
C THR A 307 -19.14 -15.94 54.93
N THR A 308 -19.16 -15.35 56.12
CA THR A 308 -18.15 -14.38 56.50
C THR A 308 -16.98 -15.10 57.16
N ASP A 309 -15.77 -14.88 56.65
CA ASP A 309 -14.54 -15.41 57.22
C ASP A 309 -13.85 -14.33 58.04
N GLU A 310 -13.84 -14.51 59.37
CA GLU A 310 -13.21 -13.59 60.33
C GLU A 310 -11.74 -13.94 60.58
N SER A 311 -11.22 -15.00 59.96
CA SER A 311 -9.83 -15.47 60.17
C SER A 311 -8.80 -14.73 59.32
N ALA A 312 -9.16 -13.59 58.75
CA ALA A 312 -8.25 -12.78 57.95
C ALA A 312 -7.01 -12.33 58.74
N LYS A 313 -5.84 -12.37 58.12
CA LYS A 313 -4.50 -12.14 58.71
C LYS A 313 -4.26 -10.78 59.39
N PHE A 314 -5.23 -9.91 59.44
CA PHE A 314 -5.14 -8.58 60.07
C PHE A 314 -6.32 -8.36 60.98
N GLU A 315 -6.04 -7.99 62.21
CA GLU A 315 -7.01 -7.67 63.25
C GLU A 315 -8.07 -6.66 62.72
N GLY A 316 -9.36 -7.06 62.76
CA GLY A 316 -10.48 -6.23 62.28
C GLY A 316 -10.80 -6.28 60.77
N SER A 317 -10.17 -7.16 59.97
CA SER A 317 -10.54 -7.42 58.60
C SER A 317 -11.33 -8.74 58.47
N TYR A 318 -12.46 -8.68 57.80
CA TYR A 318 -13.26 -9.85 57.44
C TYR A 318 -13.52 -9.88 55.93
N CYS A 319 -13.77 -11.06 55.41
CA CYS A 319 -13.98 -11.27 54.00
C CYS A 319 -15.26 -12.09 53.80
N ASN A 320 -16.15 -11.66 52.92
CA ASN A 320 -17.26 -12.41 52.48
C ASN A 320 -16.80 -13.43 51.45
N LYS A 321 -17.16 -14.70 51.69
CA LYS A 321 -16.95 -15.79 50.79
C LYS A 321 -18.30 -16.16 50.16
N TYR A 322 -18.41 -15.88 48.88
CA TYR A 322 -19.56 -16.26 48.06
C TYR A 322 -19.29 -17.59 47.41
N ARG A 323 -20.26 -18.50 47.48
CA ARG A 323 -20.20 -19.76 46.75
C ARG A 323 -21.35 -19.81 45.78
N LEU A 324 -21.09 -19.81 44.48
CA LEU A 324 -22.12 -19.92 43.47
C LEU A 324 -22.66 -21.37 43.42
N MET A 325 -23.99 -21.47 43.31
CA MET A 325 -24.65 -22.78 43.15
C MET A 325 -24.50 -23.28 41.72
N ASN A 326 -24.54 -24.60 41.55
CA ASN A 326 -24.42 -25.21 40.25
C ASN A 326 -25.63 -24.85 39.37
N SER A 327 -25.39 -24.13 38.28
CA SER A 327 -26.38 -23.70 37.30
C SER A 327 -25.76 -23.78 35.90
N ASP A 328 -26.57 -23.58 34.88
CA ASP A 328 -26.02 -23.54 33.51
C ASP A 328 -25.13 -22.35 33.29
N VAL A 329 -25.37 -21.22 33.95
CA VAL A 329 -24.48 -20.03 33.90
C VAL A 329 -23.14 -20.35 34.55
N THR A 330 -23.11 -21.00 35.73
CA THR A 330 -21.81 -21.35 36.36
C THR A 330 -21.01 -22.36 35.55
N LYS A 331 -21.67 -23.32 34.88
CA LYS A 331 -21.04 -24.24 33.93
C LYS A 331 -20.48 -23.49 32.72
N ALA A 332 -21.25 -22.55 32.17
CA ALA A 332 -20.80 -21.71 31.05
C ALA A 332 -19.54 -20.89 31.41
N ILE A 333 -19.51 -20.28 32.60
CA ILE A 333 -18.32 -19.55 33.10
C ILE A 333 -17.11 -20.49 33.21
N VAL A 334 -17.26 -21.68 33.79
CA VAL A 334 -16.16 -22.64 33.91
C VAL A 334 -15.64 -23.05 32.55
N ASN A 335 -16.53 -23.27 31.57
CA ASN A 335 -16.16 -23.63 30.21
C ASN A 335 -15.46 -22.47 29.48
N LEU A 336 -15.96 -21.23 29.58
CA LEU A 336 -15.36 -20.07 28.98
C LEU A 336 -13.96 -19.76 29.55
N LEU A 337 -13.72 -20.07 30.81
CA LEU A 337 -12.43 -19.91 31.48
C LEU A 337 -11.55 -21.20 31.38
N ASP A 338 -11.97 -22.21 30.64
CA ASP A 338 -11.30 -23.51 30.56
C ASP A 338 -10.88 -24.10 31.94
N GLY A 339 -11.70 -23.81 32.94
CA GLY A 339 -11.49 -24.28 34.33
C GLY A 339 -10.32 -23.57 35.06
N ASP A 340 -9.65 -22.61 34.46
CA ASP A 340 -8.47 -21.91 35.03
C ASP A 340 -8.54 -20.40 34.79
N LYS A 341 -8.80 -19.64 35.86
CA LYS A 341 -8.86 -18.18 35.81
C LYS A 341 -7.51 -17.50 35.53
N HIS A 342 -6.40 -18.20 35.61
CA HIS A 342 -5.04 -17.65 35.42
C HIS A 342 -4.53 -17.76 33.98
N LYS A 343 -5.33 -18.34 33.10
CA LYS A 343 -5.06 -18.37 31.64
C LYS A 343 -5.87 -17.29 30.92
N CYS A 344 -5.35 -16.84 29.79
CA CYS A 344 -6.10 -15.98 28.89
C CYS A 344 -7.25 -16.78 28.27
N PRO A 345 -8.53 -16.44 28.54
CA PRO A 345 -9.65 -17.15 27.92
C PRO A 345 -9.70 -16.86 26.41
N ASP A 346 -9.87 -17.91 25.61
CA ASP A 346 -9.81 -17.80 24.14
C ASP A 346 -10.84 -16.83 23.54
N PHE A 347 -12.02 -16.71 24.17
CA PHE A 347 -13.06 -15.82 23.70
C PHE A 347 -12.72 -14.33 23.81
N MET A 348 -11.76 -13.93 24.67
CA MET A 348 -11.37 -12.53 24.88
C MET A 348 -10.85 -11.87 23.61
N LYS A 349 -10.27 -12.64 22.69
CA LYS A 349 -9.76 -12.12 21.40
C LYS A 349 -10.89 -11.74 20.41
N TYR A 350 -12.12 -12.20 20.66
CA TYR A 350 -13.27 -11.91 19.81
C TYR A 350 -14.18 -10.80 20.36
N LEU A 351 -13.81 -10.19 21.48
CA LEU A 351 -14.59 -9.12 22.08
C LEU A 351 -14.55 -7.85 21.22
N SER A 352 -15.70 -7.20 21.02
CA SER A 352 -15.75 -5.90 20.40
C SER A 352 -15.08 -4.83 21.27
N PRO A 353 -14.67 -3.68 20.70
CA PRO A 353 -14.16 -2.54 21.49
C PRO A 353 -15.08 -2.15 22.65
N ARG A 354 -16.40 -2.21 22.47
CA ARG A 354 -17.40 -1.95 23.52
C ARG A 354 -17.31 -2.99 24.64
N GLN A 355 -17.24 -4.26 24.30
CA GLN A 355 -17.15 -5.36 25.28
C GLN A 355 -15.82 -5.33 26.02
N THR A 356 -14.72 -4.95 25.38
CA THR A 356 -13.42 -4.79 26.07
C THR A 356 -13.45 -3.71 27.14
N TYR A 357 -14.25 -2.64 26.96
CA TYR A 357 -14.45 -1.65 28.02
C TYR A 357 -15.06 -2.23 29.27
N ILE A 358 -16.03 -3.15 29.14
CA ILE A 358 -16.65 -3.79 30.30
C ILE A 358 -15.61 -4.54 31.10
N VAL A 359 -14.74 -5.32 30.43
CA VAL A 359 -13.67 -6.06 31.10
C VAL A 359 -12.67 -5.12 31.77
N LEU A 360 -12.20 -4.10 31.07
CA LEU A 360 -11.19 -3.15 31.58
C LEU A 360 -11.72 -2.31 32.73
N ASP A 361 -12.94 -1.77 32.61
CA ASP A 361 -13.54 -0.95 33.67
C ASP A 361 -13.81 -1.78 34.93
N THR A 362 -14.30 -3.01 34.78
CA THR A 362 -14.50 -3.93 35.90
C THR A 362 -13.15 -4.30 36.57
N TRP A 363 -12.11 -4.59 35.76
CA TRP A 363 -10.78 -4.90 36.29
C TRP A 363 -10.16 -3.73 37.06
N VAL A 364 -10.29 -2.51 36.51
CA VAL A 364 -9.83 -1.29 37.17
C VAL A 364 -10.52 -1.07 38.53
N LEU A 365 -11.81 -1.38 38.64
CA LEU A 365 -12.58 -1.22 39.86
C LEU A 365 -12.21 -2.29 40.93
N LEU A 366 -11.85 -3.51 40.52
CA LEU A 366 -11.56 -4.64 41.42
C LEU A 366 -10.08 -4.71 41.81
N ASP A 367 -9.19 -4.83 40.81
CA ASP A 367 -7.75 -5.02 40.96
C ASP A 367 -6.92 -3.89 40.37
N GLY A 368 -7.52 -2.72 40.21
CA GLY A 368 -6.85 -1.54 39.73
C GLY A 368 -6.68 -0.49 40.80
N HIS A 369 -5.75 0.46 40.55
CA HIS A 369 -5.63 1.68 41.34
C HIS A 369 -5.19 2.84 40.45
N PHE A 370 -5.54 4.05 40.85
CA PHE A 370 -5.14 5.29 40.19
C PHE A 370 -3.97 5.92 40.94
N ASP A 371 -2.83 6.09 40.25
CA ASP A 371 -1.62 6.69 40.85
C ASP A 371 -1.51 8.22 40.65
N GLY A 372 -2.60 8.85 40.16
CA GLY A 372 -2.64 10.28 39.85
C GLY A 372 -2.40 10.55 38.36
N CYS A 373 -1.73 9.66 37.64
CA CYS A 373 -1.40 9.78 36.21
C CYS A 373 -2.04 8.66 35.36
N HIS A 374 -2.09 7.45 35.91
CA HIS A 374 -2.50 6.26 35.18
C HIS A 374 -3.42 5.39 36.01
N TRP A 375 -4.30 4.64 35.34
CA TRP A 375 -4.90 3.46 35.92
C TRP A 375 -3.94 2.29 35.81
N LYS A 376 -3.63 1.65 36.88
CA LYS A 376 -2.76 0.46 36.98
C LYS A 376 -3.61 -0.74 37.29
N MET A 377 -3.55 -1.75 36.44
CA MET A 377 -4.20 -3.04 36.66
C MET A 377 -3.14 -4.09 37.01
N GLN A 378 -3.40 -4.86 38.06
CA GLN A 378 -2.53 -5.93 38.51
C GLN A 378 -3.10 -7.28 38.12
N ALA A 379 -2.25 -8.23 37.73
CA ALA A 379 -2.60 -9.63 37.61
C ALA A 379 -1.42 -10.52 38.03
N ASP A 380 -1.72 -11.77 38.33
CA ASP A 380 -0.76 -12.69 38.95
C ASP A 380 0.27 -13.25 37.97
N ASN A 381 0.02 -13.15 36.67
CA ASN A 381 0.93 -13.68 35.66
C ASN A 381 1.02 -12.78 34.40
N LYS A 382 2.04 -13.05 33.62
CA LYS A 382 2.36 -12.28 32.40
C LYS A 382 1.31 -12.46 31.30
N GLU A 383 0.74 -13.65 31.15
CA GLU A 383 -0.26 -13.94 30.12
C GLU A 383 -1.51 -13.08 30.28
N ILE A 384 -2.02 -12.96 31.52
CA ILE A 384 -3.15 -12.08 31.83
C ILE A 384 -2.78 -10.60 31.61
N GLN A 385 -1.55 -10.19 31.95
CA GLN A 385 -1.10 -8.82 31.73
C GLN A 385 -1.00 -8.48 30.25
N GLU A 386 -0.49 -9.41 29.42
CA GLU A 386 -0.45 -9.26 27.97
C GLU A 386 -1.87 -9.23 27.37
N MET A 387 -2.81 -10.01 27.88
CA MET A 387 -4.23 -9.95 27.51
C MET A 387 -4.83 -8.58 27.86
N LEU A 388 -4.61 -8.07 29.06
CA LEU A 388 -5.11 -6.74 29.44
C LEU A 388 -4.49 -5.64 28.56
N ALA A 389 -3.22 -5.79 28.18
CA ALA A 389 -2.58 -4.87 27.24
C ALA A 389 -3.25 -4.94 25.86
N PHE A 390 -3.51 -6.13 25.35
CA PHE A 390 -4.25 -6.35 24.11
C PHE A 390 -5.64 -5.70 24.17
N LEU A 391 -6.47 -6.01 25.18
CA LEU A 391 -7.79 -5.40 25.33
C LEU A 391 -7.74 -3.89 25.41
N THR A 392 -6.70 -3.33 26.04
CA THR A 392 -6.49 -1.88 26.14
C THR A 392 -6.20 -1.28 24.76
N VAL A 393 -5.34 -1.93 23.95
CA VAL A 393 -5.03 -1.47 22.58
C VAL A 393 -6.26 -1.48 21.70
N ILE A 394 -7.03 -2.58 21.67
CA ILE A 394 -8.24 -2.66 20.82
C ILE A 394 -9.36 -1.74 21.29
N SER A 395 -9.38 -1.34 22.56
CA SER A 395 -10.30 -0.32 23.07
C SER A 395 -9.90 1.11 22.67
N GLY A 396 -8.82 1.29 21.92
CA GLY A 396 -8.29 2.61 21.53
C GLY A 396 -7.60 3.39 22.64
N LYS A 397 -7.28 2.74 23.75
CA LYS A 397 -6.52 3.35 24.85
C LYS A 397 -5.05 3.01 24.75
N SER A 398 -4.21 3.86 25.30
CA SER A 398 -2.77 3.64 25.34
C SER A 398 -2.37 2.84 26.57
N VAL A 399 -1.41 1.95 26.39
CA VAL A 399 -0.98 1.00 27.39
C VAL A 399 0.54 0.94 27.51
N SER A 400 1.04 0.60 28.68
CA SER A 400 2.40 0.09 28.90
C SER A 400 2.41 -0.99 29.98
N LEU A 401 3.30 -1.96 29.84
CA LEU A 401 3.58 -2.96 30.86
C LEU A 401 4.76 -2.50 31.71
N THR A 402 4.67 -2.60 33.02
CA THR A 402 5.79 -2.31 33.94
C THR A 402 5.94 -3.41 34.97
N GLU A 403 7.16 -3.88 35.12
CA GLU A 403 7.52 -4.86 36.14
C GLU A 403 8.15 -4.14 37.36
N ARG A 404 7.66 -4.45 38.54
CA ARG A 404 8.20 -3.91 39.81
C ARG A 404 8.39 -5.00 40.85
N ILE A 405 9.52 -4.96 41.54
CA ILE A 405 9.79 -5.79 42.71
C ILE A 405 9.41 -4.97 43.92
N ILE A 406 8.34 -5.35 44.63
CA ILE A 406 7.87 -4.67 45.82
C ILE A 406 8.20 -5.51 47.06
N GLY A 407 9.30 -5.16 47.73
CA GLY A 407 9.76 -5.75 48.97
C GLY A 407 10.86 -6.81 48.81
N GLU A 408 11.66 -6.99 49.86
CA GLU A 408 12.72 -8.01 49.91
C GLU A 408 12.10 -9.41 49.86
N ASN A 409 12.56 -10.25 48.95
CA ASN A 409 12.10 -11.62 48.71
C ASN A 409 10.69 -11.84 48.09
N LYS A 410 10.12 -10.84 47.36
CA LYS A 410 8.87 -11.02 46.63
C LYS A 410 9.11 -11.24 45.13
N LYS A 411 8.18 -11.97 44.51
CA LYS A 411 8.14 -12.13 43.04
C LYS A 411 7.88 -10.78 42.38
N PRO A 412 8.44 -10.53 41.19
CA PRO A 412 8.10 -9.34 40.42
C PRO A 412 6.58 -9.25 40.20
N THR A 413 6.03 -8.06 40.37
CA THR A 413 4.63 -7.76 40.07
C THR A 413 4.56 -6.99 38.77
N ILE A 414 3.79 -7.47 37.82
CA ILE A 414 3.59 -6.83 36.52
C ILE A 414 2.31 -6.00 36.58
N TYR A 415 2.38 -4.78 36.07
CA TYR A 415 1.25 -3.87 36.00
C TYR A 415 0.97 -3.49 34.55
N THR A 416 -0.29 -3.57 34.16
CA THR A 416 -0.79 -2.96 32.92
C THR A 416 -1.25 -1.55 33.21
N ASN A 417 -0.59 -0.55 32.64
CA ASN A 417 -0.90 0.85 32.89
C ASN A 417 -1.70 1.42 31.73
N ILE A 418 -2.88 1.96 32.00
CA ILE A 418 -3.69 2.68 31.01
C ILE A 418 -3.39 4.17 31.13
N HIS A 419 -2.95 4.79 30.04
CA HIS A 419 -2.59 6.19 29.98
C HIS A 419 -3.76 7.07 29.52
N LYS A 420 -3.86 8.27 30.07
CA LYS A 420 -4.91 9.24 29.67
C LYS A 420 -4.68 9.88 28.28
N ARG A 421 -3.43 9.89 27.81
CA ARG A 421 -3.04 10.53 26.55
C ARG A 421 -2.78 9.48 25.48
N GLY A 422 -3.26 9.71 24.27
CA GLY A 422 -3.03 8.84 23.10
C GLY A 422 -1.68 9.06 22.40
N SER A 423 -0.85 10.00 22.88
CA SER A 423 0.48 10.26 22.31
C SER A 423 1.47 10.73 23.37
N ARG A 424 2.78 10.50 23.10
CA ARG A 424 3.90 10.90 23.96
C ARG A 424 4.81 11.88 23.24
N ALA A 425 5.13 12.98 23.92
CA ALA A 425 6.17 13.90 23.48
C ALA A 425 7.55 13.28 23.69
N CYS A 426 8.39 13.30 22.68
CA CYS A 426 9.73 12.73 22.68
C CYS A 426 10.74 13.71 22.08
N SER A 427 12.00 13.57 22.49
CA SER A 427 13.18 14.03 21.76
C SER A 427 13.79 12.88 20.98
N VAL A 428 14.50 13.19 19.89
CA VAL A 428 15.20 12.19 19.07
C VAL A 428 16.68 12.50 19.11
N THR A 429 17.49 11.48 19.39
CA THR A 429 18.96 11.57 19.40
C THR A 429 19.54 10.38 18.63
N GLU A 430 20.70 10.60 18.00
CA GLU A 430 21.45 9.52 17.40
C GLU A 430 22.28 8.81 18.48
N ILE A 431 22.25 7.50 18.49
CA ILE A 431 23.00 6.64 19.41
C ILE A 431 23.71 5.53 18.65
N ASP A 432 24.75 4.94 19.24
CA ASP A 432 25.31 3.68 18.75
C ASP A 432 24.28 2.55 18.91
N ALA A 433 24.20 1.64 17.96
CA ALA A 433 23.30 0.51 18.03
C ALA A 433 23.58 -0.35 19.27
N LYS A 434 22.53 -0.66 20.01
CA LYS A 434 22.59 -1.54 21.20
C LYS A 434 22.12 -2.97 20.89
N THR A 435 21.84 -3.26 19.65
CA THR A 435 21.37 -4.54 19.15
C THR A 435 22.16 -4.96 17.92
N ASP A 436 22.35 -6.26 17.73
CA ASP A 436 23.02 -6.80 16.54
C ASP A 436 22.06 -6.93 15.34
N LYS A 437 20.76 -6.98 15.60
CA LYS A 437 19.71 -7.16 14.59
C LYS A 437 18.59 -6.14 14.74
N VAL A 438 17.96 -5.84 13.60
CA VAL A 438 16.75 -5.03 13.50
C VAL A 438 15.73 -5.77 12.65
N TRP A 439 14.43 -5.50 12.85
CA TRP A 439 13.38 -6.19 12.10
C TRP A 439 12.18 -5.31 11.82
N CYS A 440 11.36 -5.73 10.85
CA CYS A 440 10.03 -5.17 10.59
C CYS A 440 9.13 -6.17 9.87
N PRO A 441 7.83 -6.24 10.23
CA PRO A 441 6.83 -6.92 9.42
C PRO A 441 6.46 -6.04 8.23
N THR A 442 6.16 -6.65 7.09
CA THR A 442 5.56 -5.97 5.94
C THR A 442 4.07 -6.27 5.94
N THR A 443 3.25 -5.23 5.82
CA THR A 443 1.80 -5.30 5.71
C THR A 443 1.34 -4.41 4.55
N ASN A 444 0.13 -4.64 4.02
CA ASN A 444 -0.41 -3.80 2.95
C ASN A 444 -0.65 -2.35 3.40
N THR A 445 -1.02 -2.17 4.66
CA THR A 445 -1.19 -0.83 5.28
C THR A 445 0.14 -0.11 5.47
N GLY A 446 1.25 -0.84 5.49
CA GLY A 446 2.57 -0.27 5.76
C GLY A 446 2.74 0.28 7.17
N THR A 447 2.00 -0.24 8.16
CA THR A 447 2.09 0.13 9.58
C THR A 447 1.96 -1.09 10.47
N PHE A 448 2.32 -0.96 11.74
CA PHE A 448 2.09 -2.01 12.74
C PHE A 448 2.12 -1.46 14.17
N VAL A 449 1.52 -2.22 15.09
CA VAL A 449 1.55 -1.96 16.53
C VAL A 449 2.78 -2.64 17.11
N CYS A 450 3.66 -1.87 17.72
CA CYS A 450 4.93 -2.32 18.25
C CYS A 450 5.00 -2.15 19.78
N MET A 451 5.62 -3.10 20.48
CA MET A 451 5.92 -3.04 21.92
C MET A 451 7.41 -3.22 22.15
N THR A 452 8.00 -2.31 22.93
CA THR A 452 9.41 -2.37 23.33
C THR A 452 9.65 -3.41 24.43
N ASP A 453 10.92 -3.75 24.69
CA ASP A 453 11.32 -4.65 25.78
C ASP A 453 10.87 -4.14 27.14
N GLU A 454 10.82 -2.82 27.32
CA GLU A 454 10.36 -2.17 28.53
C GLU A 454 8.82 -2.10 28.64
N GLY A 455 8.09 -2.69 27.67
CA GLY A 455 6.65 -2.80 27.63
C GLY A 455 5.91 -1.55 27.16
N TYR A 456 6.58 -0.59 26.48
CA TYR A 456 5.91 0.55 25.87
C TYR A 456 5.34 0.21 24.51
N VAL A 457 4.07 0.56 24.29
CA VAL A 457 3.40 0.36 23.01
C VAL A 457 3.43 1.66 22.20
N PHE A 458 3.74 1.56 20.88
CA PHE A 458 3.71 2.65 19.92
C PHE A 458 3.31 2.16 18.53
N LEU A 459 2.91 3.08 17.66
CA LEU A 459 2.43 2.79 16.31
C LEU A 459 3.46 3.34 15.31
N THR A 460 3.78 2.57 14.27
CA THR A 460 4.85 2.89 13.31
C THR A 460 4.58 2.35 11.90
N GLY A 461 5.36 2.76 10.88
CA GLY A 461 5.05 2.53 9.47
C GLY A 461 6.16 1.98 8.56
N ASN A 462 5.77 1.58 7.30
CA ASN A 462 6.63 0.93 6.28
C ASN A 462 6.05 1.01 4.83
N SER A 463 6.87 0.93 3.74
CA SER A 463 6.67 0.47 2.33
C SER A 463 6.53 1.48 1.14
N PRO A 464 7.08 1.16 -0.10
CA PRO A 464 6.97 1.95 -1.33
C PRO A 464 6.13 1.33 -2.47
N PHE A 465 5.69 2.17 -3.45
CA PHE A 465 4.95 1.80 -4.66
C PHE A 465 5.78 2.06 -5.93
N SER A 466 5.91 1.08 -6.84
CA SER A 466 6.73 1.20 -8.06
C SER A 466 6.07 0.55 -9.30
N ASN A 467 6.44 1.04 -10.50
CA ASN A 467 5.93 0.57 -11.79
C ASN A 467 7.04 0.55 -12.84
N VAL A 468 6.98 -0.41 -13.77
CA VAL A 468 7.81 -0.45 -14.99
C VAL A 468 6.93 -0.59 -16.22
N THR A 469 7.32 0.14 -17.30
CA THR A 469 6.65 0.00 -18.60
C THR A 469 7.50 -0.86 -19.53
N ILE A 470 6.87 -1.82 -20.18
CA ILE A 470 7.45 -2.82 -21.08
C ILE A 470 6.96 -2.52 -22.50
N ASP A 471 7.86 -2.37 -23.44
CA ASP A 471 7.52 -1.99 -24.82
C ASP A 471 7.18 -3.20 -25.68
N MET A 472 7.78 -4.37 -25.46
CA MET A 472 7.71 -5.59 -26.28
C MET A 472 8.21 -5.41 -27.72
N THR A 473 8.01 -4.23 -28.30
CA THR A 473 8.54 -3.82 -29.61
C THR A 473 9.37 -2.55 -29.45
N VAL A 474 10.48 -2.43 -30.20
CA VAL A 474 11.34 -1.26 -30.09
C VAL A 474 10.61 -0.01 -30.53
N PRO A 475 10.47 1.02 -29.70
CA PRO A 475 9.81 2.28 -30.10
C PRO A 475 10.50 2.92 -31.30
N ASN A 476 9.72 3.40 -32.28
CA ASN A 476 10.27 3.94 -33.54
C ASN A 476 11.32 5.04 -33.34
N HIS A 477 11.14 5.91 -32.33
CA HIS A 477 12.10 6.96 -32.01
C HIS A 477 13.43 6.44 -31.46
N MET A 478 13.49 5.17 -31.00
CA MET A 478 14.68 4.52 -30.46
C MET A 478 15.37 3.59 -31.46
N LYS A 479 14.65 3.11 -32.49
CA LYS A 479 15.15 2.10 -33.42
C LYS A 479 16.55 2.43 -33.98
N PHE A 480 16.81 3.71 -34.25
CA PHE A 480 18.06 4.16 -34.84
C PHE A 480 19.01 4.82 -33.85
N LEU A 481 18.72 4.77 -32.57
CA LEU A 481 19.61 5.32 -31.54
C LEU A 481 20.55 4.25 -31.04
N ALA A 482 21.84 4.59 -30.94
CA ALA A 482 22.82 3.77 -30.27
C ALA A 482 22.67 3.92 -28.75
N PRO A 483 22.73 2.84 -27.97
CA PRO A 483 22.82 2.89 -26.51
C PRO A 483 24.05 3.73 -26.11
N GLN A 484 23.92 4.53 -25.04
CA GLN A 484 24.97 5.43 -24.59
C GLN A 484 25.48 5.08 -23.19
N ARG A 485 26.78 5.25 -22.96
CA ARG A 485 27.43 5.18 -21.65
C ARG A 485 28.35 6.41 -21.46
N GLY A 486 27.89 7.38 -20.71
CA GLY A 486 28.48 8.72 -20.69
C GLY A 486 28.20 9.48 -21.98
N GLU A 487 29.24 10.01 -22.61
CA GLU A 487 29.16 10.77 -23.88
C GLU A 487 29.40 9.91 -25.12
N GLU A 488 29.64 8.60 -24.94
CA GLU A 488 30.01 7.68 -26.01
C GLU A 488 29.00 6.53 -26.15
N PRO A 489 28.92 5.90 -27.36
CA PRO A 489 28.15 4.68 -27.52
C PRO A 489 28.63 3.58 -26.55
N TYR A 490 27.67 2.88 -25.95
CA TYR A 490 27.90 1.92 -24.87
C TYR A 490 28.95 0.85 -25.21
N PHE A 491 28.83 0.25 -26.39
CA PHE A 491 29.74 -0.82 -26.82
C PHE A 491 31.13 -0.30 -27.19
N VAL A 492 31.21 0.84 -27.86
CA VAL A 492 32.48 1.50 -28.21
C VAL A 492 33.29 1.83 -26.95
N ARG A 493 32.60 2.44 -25.97
CA ARG A 493 33.26 2.78 -24.70
C ARG A 493 33.75 1.55 -23.96
N ASN A 494 32.93 0.49 -23.86
CA ASN A 494 33.31 -0.73 -23.19
C ASN A 494 34.47 -1.43 -23.91
N TRP A 495 34.48 -1.37 -25.23
CA TRP A 495 35.58 -1.89 -26.05
C TRP A 495 36.90 -1.16 -25.80
N ARG A 496 36.88 0.16 -25.83
CA ARG A 496 38.07 0.98 -25.55
C ARG A 496 38.58 0.77 -24.13
N GLU A 497 37.74 0.72 -23.12
CA GLU A 497 38.12 0.42 -21.74
C GLU A 497 38.75 -1.00 -21.63
N PHE A 498 38.28 -1.96 -22.41
CA PHE A 498 38.89 -3.28 -22.48
C PHE A 498 40.30 -3.23 -23.13
N LEU A 499 40.45 -2.61 -24.28
CA LEU A 499 41.76 -2.45 -24.97
C LEU A 499 42.78 -1.74 -24.07
N GLU A 500 42.38 -0.68 -23.39
CA GLU A 500 43.24 0.04 -22.43
C GLU A 500 43.66 -0.84 -21.27
N SER A 501 42.76 -1.62 -20.69
CA SER A 501 43.05 -2.52 -19.56
C SER A 501 44.04 -3.62 -19.89
N GLU A 502 44.03 -4.06 -21.16
CA GLU A 502 44.95 -5.12 -21.66
C GLU A 502 46.23 -4.57 -22.30
N ASN A 503 46.36 -3.25 -22.41
CA ASN A 503 47.43 -2.55 -23.14
C ASN A 503 47.54 -2.97 -24.63
N LEU A 504 46.40 -3.14 -25.28
CA LEU A 504 46.24 -3.56 -26.68
C LEU A 504 45.51 -2.51 -27.54
N THR A 505 45.63 -1.25 -27.22
CA THR A 505 45.00 -0.13 -27.96
C THR A 505 45.45 -0.02 -29.42
N ASP A 506 46.67 -0.46 -29.70
CA ASP A 506 47.30 -0.43 -31.04
C ASP A 506 47.14 -1.76 -31.80
N ASP A 507 46.57 -2.79 -31.19
CA ASP A 507 46.42 -4.13 -31.78
C ASP A 507 45.07 -4.77 -31.36
N PRO A 508 43.93 -4.32 -31.93
CA PRO A 508 42.62 -4.88 -31.65
C PRO A 508 42.46 -6.36 -31.97
N ASP A 509 43.16 -6.82 -33.04
CA ASP A 509 43.12 -8.24 -33.44
C ASP A 509 43.71 -9.16 -32.37
N ALA A 510 44.82 -8.77 -31.79
CA ALA A 510 45.43 -9.50 -30.66
C ALA A 510 44.51 -9.46 -29.42
N ALA A 511 43.71 -8.43 -29.25
CA ALA A 511 42.74 -8.36 -28.18
C ALA A 511 41.57 -9.35 -28.36
N LEU A 512 41.10 -9.52 -29.57
CA LEU A 512 40.05 -10.50 -29.91
C LEU A 512 40.57 -11.96 -29.78
N GLU A 513 41.80 -12.20 -30.18
CA GLU A 513 42.41 -13.51 -29.96
C GLU A 513 42.55 -13.87 -28.49
N LYS A 514 42.79 -12.88 -27.64
CA LYS A 514 42.92 -13.03 -26.20
C LYS A 514 41.65 -13.22 -25.44
N ASN A 515 40.52 -12.69 -25.95
CA ASN A 515 39.23 -12.72 -25.28
C ASN A 515 38.10 -13.22 -26.18
N GLU A 516 37.76 -14.49 -26.02
CA GLU A 516 36.69 -15.13 -26.79
C GLU A 516 35.30 -14.44 -26.65
N GLY A 517 35.04 -13.78 -25.53
CA GLY A 517 33.78 -13.06 -25.28
C GLY A 517 33.63 -11.86 -26.22
N TRP A 518 34.64 -11.03 -26.32
CA TRP A 518 34.66 -9.92 -27.26
C TRP A 518 34.62 -10.37 -28.71
N ASN A 519 35.33 -11.45 -29.05
CA ASN A 519 35.26 -12.03 -30.38
C ASN A 519 33.80 -12.45 -30.71
N ARG A 520 33.12 -13.16 -29.81
CA ARG A 520 31.70 -13.52 -29.98
C ARG A 520 30.80 -12.28 -30.14
N LEU A 521 31.03 -11.22 -29.38
CA LEU A 521 30.24 -10.00 -29.46
C LEU A 521 30.38 -9.35 -30.85
N ILE A 522 31.64 -9.19 -31.34
CA ILE A 522 31.90 -8.60 -32.64
C ILE A 522 31.31 -9.44 -33.77
N GLU A 523 31.47 -10.76 -33.73
CA GLU A 523 30.87 -11.67 -34.72
C GLU A 523 29.35 -11.55 -34.75
N GLU A 524 28.71 -11.56 -33.59
CA GLU A 524 27.27 -11.43 -33.51
C GLU A 524 26.79 -10.02 -33.92
N ALA A 525 27.53 -8.96 -33.61
CA ALA A 525 27.25 -7.61 -34.07
C ALA A 525 27.35 -7.51 -35.61
N ARG A 526 28.41 -8.05 -36.22
CA ARG A 526 28.54 -8.10 -37.69
C ARG A 526 27.35 -8.80 -38.34
N LYS A 527 26.93 -9.92 -37.78
CA LYS A 527 25.77 -10.67 -38.26
C LYS A 527 24.46 -9.88 -38.17
N ARG A 528 24.23 -9.16 -37.06
CA ARG A 528 23.01 -8.35 -36.84
C ARG A 528 22.95 -7.13 -37.75
N ILE A 529 24.10 -6.50 -37.98
CA ILE A 529 24.20 -5.31 -38.84
C ILE A 529 24.24 -5.72 -40.33
N GLY A 530 24.80 -6.91 -40.65
CA GLY A 530 25.03 -7.37 -42.04
C GLY A 530 26.29 -6.77 -42.64
N ASP A 531 27.22 -6.25 -41.83
CA ASP A 531 28.51 -5.68 -42.27
C ASP A 531 29.67 -6.54 -41.71
N TYR A 532 30.46 -7.09 -42.62
CA TYR A 532 31.61 -7.97 -42.31
C TYR A 532 32.95 -7.35 -42.65
N ASP A 533 32.93 -6.18 -43.32
CA ASP A 533 34.14 -5.55 -43.87
C ASP A 533 34.68 -4.40 -43.01
N SER A 534 33.80 -3.80 -42.20
CA SER A 534 34.17 -2.68 -41.30
C SER A 534 34.96 -3.14 -40.08
N ASP A 535 35.76 -2.22 -39.52
CA ASP A 535 36.50 -2.43 -38.30
C ASP A 535 35.59 -2.59 -37.10
N GLU A 536 36.12 -3.11 -35.98
CA GLU A 536 35.37 -3.45 -34.78
C GLU A 536 34.67 -2.26 -34.18
N GLU A 537 35.33 -1.08 -34.13
CA GLU A 537 34.76 0.12 -33.54
C GLU A 537 33.59 0.65 -34.38
N THR A 538 33.71 0.61 -35.72
CA THR A 538 32.65 0.98 -36.64
C THR A 538 31.43 0.07 -36.49
N ILE A 539 31.65 -1.22 -36.36
CA ILE A 539 30.58 -2.22 -36.10
C ILE A 539 29.88 -1.93 -34.77
N LEU A 540 30.66 -1.74 -33.70
CA LEU A 540 30.11 -1.45 -32.37
C LEU A 540 29.35 -0.12 -32.32
N TYR A 541 29.81 0.89 -33.07
CA TYR A 541 29.13 2.18 -33.23
C TYR A 541 27.77 2.04 -33.94
N SER A 542 27.66 1.09 -34.86
CA SER A 542 26.45 0.87 -35.69
C SER A 542 25.35 0.10 -34.97
N LEU A 543 25.60 -0.44 -33.77
CA LEU A 543 24.61 -1.10 -32.95
C LEU A 543 23.59 -0.10 -32.40
N THR A 544 22.31 -0.33 -32.70
CA THR A 544 21.17 0.49 -32.24
C THR A 544 20.18 -0.37 -31.47
N TYR A 545 19.21 0.22 -30.76
CA TYR A 545 18.24 -0.54 -29.98
C TYR A 545 17.47 -1.56 -30.81
N ASP A 546 17.23 -1.35 -32.12
CA ASP A 546 16.53 -2.31 -32.98
C ASP A 546 17.26 -3.68 -33.14
N HIS A 547 18.55 -3.71 -32.84
CA HIS A 547 19.34 -4.93 -32.91
C HIS A 547 19.19 -5.86 -31.68
N PHE A 548 18.49 -5.43 -30.62
CA PHE A 548 18.40 -6.14 -29.33
C PHE A 548 17.01 -6.70 -29.01
N LYS A 549 16.17 -6.96 -30.03
CA LYS A 549 14.81 -7.50 -29.82
C LYS A 549 14.79 -8.83 -29.07
N LYS A 550 15.78 -9.70 -29.32
CA LYS A 550 15.93 -10.97 -28.61
C LYS A 550 16.15 -10.77 -27.10
N GLU A 551 17.00 -9.85 -26.75
CA GLU A 551 17.32 -9.56 -25.36
C GLU A 551 16.18 -8.84 -24.64
N MET A 552 15.42 -8.00 -25.33
CA MET A 552 14.16 -7.44 -24.80
C MET A 552 13.20 -8.58 -24.42
N MET A 553 13.05 -9.58 -25.26
CA MET A 553 12.19 -10.74 -25.01
C MET A 553 12.67 -11.54 -23.80
N ILE A 554 13.99 -11.77 -23.70
CA ILE A 554 14.56 -12.47 -22.54
C ILE A 554 14.26 -11.70 -21.24
N ILE A 555 14.44 -10.38 -21.23
CA ILE A 555 14.15 -9.56 -20.06
C ILE A 555 12.65 -9.68 -19.68
N SER A 556 11.77 -9.49 -20.65
CA SER A 556 10.32 -9.53 -20.41
C SER A 556 9.87 -10.88 -19.90
N LYS A 557 10.29 -11.98 -20.55
CA LYS A 557 9.99 -13.33 -20.13
C LYS A 557 10.50 -13.64 -18.71
N MET A 558 11.76 -13.37 -18.44
CA MET A 558 12.35 -13.61 -17.12
C MET A 558 11.72 -12.74 -16.03
N TYR A 559 11.31 -11.51 -16.37
CA TYR A 559 10.63 -10.63 -15.44
C TYR A 559 9.25 -11.19 -15.05
N TYR A 560 8.47 -11.64 -16.01
CA TYR A 560 7.17 -12.27 -15.76
C TYR A 560 7.28 -13.60 -15.02
N GLU A 561 8.30 -14.41 -15.32
CA GLU A 561 8.59 -15.61 -14.53
C GLU A 561 8.88 -15.28 -13.06
N VAL A 562 9.68 -14.24 -12.80
CA VAL A 562 9.97 -13.77 -11.44
C VAL A 562 8.71 -13.32 -10.73
N LEU A 563 7.85 -12.55 -11.40
CA LEU A 563 6.59 -12.08 -10.81
C LEU A 563 5.66 -13.25 -10.45
N SER A 564 5.58 -14.26 -11.33
CA SER A 564 4.68 -15.41 -11.19
C SER A 564 5.17 -16.43 -10.18
N GLU A 565 6.48 -16.70 -10.14
CA GLU A 565 7.09 -17.59 -9.13
C GLU A 565 6.96 -17.02 -7.73
N GLY A 566 6.97 -15.69 -7.62
CA GLY A 566 6.77 -15.01 -6.37
C GLY A 566 7.96 -15.13 -5.41
N ASP A 567 7.66 -15.00 -4.12
CA ASP A 567 8.63 -15.08 -3.06
C ASP A 567 8.93 -16.54 -2.64
N CYS A 568 9.72 -16.73 -1.58
CA CYS A 568 10.13 -18.05 -1.10
C CYS A 568 8.99 -18.94 -0.59
N VAL A 569 7.78 -18.40 -0.44
CA VAL A 569 6.55 -19.15 -0.08
C VAL A 569 5.55 -19.21 -1.25
N GLY A 570 5.94 -18.73 -2.44
CA GLY A 570 5.13 -18.78 -3.65
C GLY A 570 4.07 -17.69 -3.76
N GLN A 571 4.20 -16.59 -3.01
CA GLN A 571 3.31 -15.42 -3.18
C GLN A 571 3.79 -14.58 -4.37
N PRO A 572 2.95 -14.36 -5.40
CA PRO A 572 3.31 -13.53 -6.53
C PRO A 572 3.68 -12.10 -6.12
N PHE A 573 4.69 -11.52 -6.77
CA PHE A 573 5.08 -10.15 -6.51
C PHE A 573 4.09 -9.17 -7.13
N THR A 574 3.67 -8.18 -6.35
CA THR A 574 2.76 -7.13 -6.83
C THR A 574 3.52 -5.96 -7.48
N PHE A 575 4.75 -5.72 -7.07
CA PHE A 575 5.57 -4.60 -7.52
C PHE A 575 6.93 -5.07 -8.05
N PRO A 576 7.52 -4.32 -9.01
CA PRO A 576 6.93 -3.21 -9.81
C PRO A 576 5.77 -3.69 -10.68
N ILE A 577 4.71 -2.89 -10.76
CA ILE A 577 3.56 -3.22 -11.63
C ILE A 577 4.01 -3.19 -13.09
N PRO A 578 3.84 -4.28 -13.87
CA PRO A 578 4.11 -4.28 -15.29
C PRO A 578 3.00 -3.59 -16.08
N THR A 579 3.38 -2.66 -16.94
CA THR A 579 2.50 -2.05 -17.94
C THR A 579 3.03 -2.33 -19.33
N VAL A 580 2.24 -3.00 -20.16
CA VAL A 580 2.62 -3.37 -21.52
C VAL A 580 2.02 -2.41 -22.52
N ASN A 581 2.85 -1.87 -23.39
CA ASN A 581 2.43 -1.00 -24.49
C ASN A 581 1.97 -1.85 -25.68
N ILE A 582 0.68 -1.77 -26.01
CA ILE A 582 0.11 -2.45 -27.17
C ILE A 582 0.03 -1.46 -28.34
N THR A 583 0.95 -1.61 -29.28
CA THR A 583 1.12 -0.80 -30.48
C THR A 583 0.63 -1.54 -31.73
N GLU A 584 0.55 -0.86 -32.90
CA GLU A 584 0.11 -1.48 -34.13
C GLU A 584 1.03 -2.63 -34.60
N ASP A 585 2.32 -2.53 -34.31
CA ASP A 585 3.33 -3.53 -34.63
C ASP A 585 3.47 -4.63 -33.54
N PHE A 586 2.54 -4.68 -32.58
CA PHE A 586 2.52 -5.74 -31.58
C PHE A 586 2.19 -7.09 -32.21
N GLU A 587 3.07 -8.05 -32.05
CA GLU A 587 3.02 -9.37 -32.69
C GLU A 587 2.09 -10.34 -31.94
N TRP A 588 0.76 -10.17 -32.07
CA TRP A 588 -0.24 -10.96 -31.33
C TRP A 588 -0.08 -12.48 -31.47
N ASP A 589 0.39 -12.95 -32.63
CA ASP A 589 0.49 -14.38 -32.96
C ASP A 589 1.92 -14.92 -32.70
N ASN A 590 2.81 -14.14 -32.07
CA ASN A 590 4.13 -14.60 -31.71
C ASN A 590 4.06 -15.54 -30.48
N PRO A 591 4.46 -16.82 -30.64
CA PRO A 591 4.37 -17.81 -29.58
C PRO A 591 5.28 -17.46 -28.37
N GLU A 592 6.30 -16.62 -28.56
CA GLU A 592 7.17 -16.20 -27.47
C GLU A 592 6.48 -15.25 -26.49
N TYR A 593 5.29 -14.70 -26.83
CA TYR A 593 4.50 -13.81 -25.96
C TYR A 593 3.50 -14.55 -25.06
N GLU A 594 3.45 -15.90 -25.10
CA GLU A 594 2.48 -16.68 -24.33
C GLU A 594 2.55 -16.40 -22.82
N PHE A 595 3.76 -16.25 -22.26
CA PHE A 595 3.98 -15.93 -20.83
C PHE A 595 3.23 -14.66 -20.37
N LEU A 596 3.06 -13.69 -21.27
CA LEU A 596 2.36 -12.45 -20.98
C LEU A 596 0.87 -12.69 -20.72
N PHE A 597 0.25 -13.50 -21.58
CA PHE A 597 -1.18 -13.81 -21.49
C PHE A 597 -1.46 -14.82 -20.37
N GLU A 598 -0.53 -15.75 -20.11
CA GLU A 598 -0.59 -16.65 -18.95
C GLU A 598 -0.59 -15.85 -17.64
N ASN A 599 0.32 -14.89 -17.49
CA ASN A 599 0.37 -14.04 -16.30
C ASN A 599 -0.90 -13.19 -16.18
N ALA A 600 -1.39 -12.62 -17.28
CA ALA A 600 -2.61 -11.82 -17.27
C ALA A 600 -3.84 -12.66 -16.87
N ALA A 601 -3.95 -13.87 -17.36
CA ALA A 601 -5.06 -14.78 -17.07
C ALA A 601 -5.04 -15.28 -15.61
N LEU A 602 -3.85 -15.63 -15.10
CA LEU A 602 -3.70 -16.27 -13.79
C LEU A 602 -3.63 -15.28 -12.62
N TYR A 603 -2.93 -14.17 -12.80
CA TYR A 603 -2.59 -13.27 -11.69
C TYR A 603 -3.23 -11.88 -11.77
N GLY A 604 -3.69 -11.48 -12.96
CA GLY A 604 -4.29 -10.16 -13.17
C GLY A 604 -3.36 -8.99 -12.83
N SER A 605 -2.05 -9.21 -12.78
CA SER A 605 -1.06 -8.21 -12.39
C SER A 605 -0.62 -7.30 -13.54
N THR A 606 -0.91 -7.70 -14.79
CA THR A 606 -0.50 -6.99 -16.00
C THR A 606 -1.54 -5.98 -16.45
N TYR A 607 -1.07 -4.77 -16.75
CA TYR A 607 -1.85 -3.71 -17.33
C TYR A 607 -1.48 -3.52 -18.79
N PHE A 608 -2.48 -3.29 -19.65
CA PHE A 608 -2.32 -3.09 -21.09
C PHE A 608 -2.67 -1.67 -21.47
N GLN A 609 -1.71 -0.94 -22.03
CA GLN A 609 -1.94 0.39 -22.56
C GLN A 609 -2.26 0.32 -24.03
N ASN A 610 -3.40 0.89 -24.41
CA ASN A 610 -3.94 0.79 -25.77
C ASN A 610 -3.48 1.96 -26.64
N PHE A 611 -2.60 1.71 -27.58
CA PHE A 611 -2.19 2.67 -28.61
C PHE A 611 -2.88 2.42 -29.97
N ILE A 612 -3.52 1.27 -30.16
CA ILE A 612 -4.25 0.93 -31.39
C ILE A 612 -5.60 1.64 -31.40
N GLY A 613 -6.45 1.39 -30.40
CA GLY A 613 -7.81 1.93 -30.31
C GLY A 613 -7.89 3.45 -30.20
N SER A 614 -6.84 4.11 -29.69
CA SER A 614 -6.81 5.57 -29.58
C SER A 614 -6.74 6.30 -30.93
N GLN A 615 -6.39 5.61 -32.02
CA GLN A 615 -6.31 6.14 -33.37
C GLN A 615 -7.67 6.23 -34.06
N TYR A 616 -8.68 5.53 -33.56
CA TYR A 616 -9.99 5.46 -34.17
C TYR A 616 -11.00 6.41 -33.52
N LEU A 617 -11.83 7.06 -34.37
CA LEU A 617 -13.00 7.80 -33.93
C LEU A 617 -14.26 7.06 -34.39
N ARG A 618 -15.30 7.04 -33.55
CA ARG A 618 -16.64 6.61 -34.00
C ARG A 618 -17.32 7.81 -34.66
N ASP A 619 -17.80 7.63 -35.89
CA ASP A 619 -18.64 8.62 -36.58
C ASP A 619 -20.07 8.62 -35.97
N GLU A 620 -20.94 9.53 -36.44
CA GLU A 620 -22.32 9.67 -35.99
C GLU A 620 -23.17 8.39 -36.17
N ASN A 621 -22.68 7.43 -36.95
CA ASN A 621 -23.32 6.14 -37.22
C ASN A 621 -22.65 4.98 -36.45
N GLY A 622 -21.73 5.28 -35.56
CA GLY A 622 -21.01 4.27 -34.79
C GLY A 622 -19.88 3.55 -35.51
N LYS A 623 -19.56 3.97 -36.77
CA LYS A 623 -18.50 3.37 -37.56
C LYS A 623 -17.14 3.93 -37.16
N LEU A 624 -16.15 3.08 -36.96
CA LEU A 624 -14.77 3.46 -36.69
C LEU A 624 -14.13 4.12 -37.92
N THR A 625 -13.66 5.33 -37.74
CA THR A 625 -12.90 6.06 -38.76
C THR A 625 -11.51 6.39 -38.20
N ILE A 626 -10.49 6.30 -39.04
CA ILE A 626 -9.10 6.64 -38.62
C ILE A 626 -9.03 8.14 -38.31
N ARG A 627 -8.49 8.48 -37.17
CA ARG A 627 -8.16 9.86 -36.82
C ARG A 627 -7.08 10.37 -37.77
N ASP A 628 -7.15 11.65 -38.15
CA ASP A 628 -6.20 12.27 -39.06
C ASP A 628 -4.74 11.88 -38.69
N GLU A 629 -4.06 11.14 -39.55
CA GLU A 629 -2.70 10.62 -39.36
C GLU A 629 -1.67 11.72 -39.08
N SER A 630 -1.95 12.98 -39.47
CA SER A 630 -1.10 14.12 -39.18
C SER A 630 -1.15 14.56 -37.69
N ALA A 631 -2.15 14.13 -36.94
CA ALA A 631 -2.41 14.61 -35.60
C ALA A 631 -1.82 13.72 -34.48
N TYR A 632 -1.61 12.41 -34.75
CA TYR A 632 -1.11 11.46 -33.76
C TYR A 632 -0.09 10.50 -34.36
N SER A 633 1.12 10.47 -33.80
CA SER A 633 2.07 9.37 -33.96
C SER A 633 2.01 8.53 -32.70
N THR A 634 1.88 7.20 -32.83
CA THR A 634 1.94 6.23 -31.71
C THR A 634 3.24 6.34 -30.93
N ASP A 635 4.27 6.91 -31.52
CA ASP A 635 5.59 7.12 -30.90
C ASP A 635 5.62 8.25 -29.87
N ASP A 636 4.57 9.06 -29.83
CA ASP A 636 4.55 10.28 -29.03
C ASP A 636 3.75 10.17 -27.72
N VAL A 637 3.22 8.96 -27.37
CA VAL A 637 2.45 8.73 -26.16
C VAL A 637 3.12 7.69 -25.29
N ARG A 638 3.20 7.94 -23.97
CA ARG A 638 3.77 7.04 -22.97
C ARG A 638 2.88 7.02 -21.73
N SER A 639 2.97 5.94 -20.98
CA SER A 639 2.24 5.76 -19.73
C SER A 639 3.10 6.01 -18.51
N MET A 640 2.43 6.38 -17.43
CA MET A 640 3.00 6.43 -16.09
C MET A 640 2.20 5.56 -15.12
N CYS A 641 2.81 5.27 -13.97
CA CYS A 641 2.22 4.50 -12.87
C CYS A 641 0.80 4.92 -12.45
N CYS A 642 0.44 6.19 -12.62
CA CYS A 642 -0.90 6.72 -12.40
C CYS A 642 -1.82 6.53 -13.61
N ARG A 643 -1.46 5.67 -14.57
CA ARG A 643 -2.22 5.41 -15.80
C ARG A 643 -2.42 6.66 -16.67
N LEU A 644 -1.55 7.64 -16.50
CA LEU A 644 -1.54 8.91 -17.21
C LEU A 644 -0.97 8.71 -18.61
N GLN A 645 -1.77 8.99 -19.65
CA GLN A 645 -1.28 9.07 -21.02
C GLN A 645 -0.65 10.44 -21.27
N LEU A 646 0.53 10.44 -21.87
CA LEU A 646 1.31 11.63 -22.14
C LEU A 646 1.35 11.89 -23.65
N ASP A 647 0.73 12.98 -24.10
CA ASP A 647 0.90 13.48 -25.47
C ASP A 647 2.23 14.27 -25.57
N ARG A 648 3.25 13.60 -26.11
CA ARG A 648 4.60 14.16 -26.26
C ARG A 648 4.63 15.37 -27.20
N LYS A 649 3.80 15.39 -28.25
CA LYS A 649 3.73 16.55 -29.17
C LYS A 649 3.17 17.79 -28.49
N ALA A 650 2.14 17.64 -27.68
CA ALA A 650 1.59 18.73 -26.91
C ALA A 650 2.58 19.24 -25.86
N LEU A 651 3.33 18.35 -25.20
CA LEU A 651 4.39 18.68 -24.25
C LEU A 651 5.56 19.39 -24.94
N ARG A 652 6.01 18.92 -26.11
CA ARG A 652 7.09 19.55 -26.90
C ARG A 652 6.72 20.91 -27.41
N LYS A 653 5.49 21.13 -27.88
CA LYS A 653 5.01 22.46 -28.33
C LYS A 653 5.04 23.53 -27.24
N ARG A 654 5.07 23.13 -25.96
CA ARG A 654 5.14 24.05 -24.81
C ARG A 654 6.54 24.29 -24.26
N GLY A 655 7.60 23.94 -25.03
CA GLY A 655 8.99 24.20 -24.65
C GLY A 655 9.57 23.18 -23.68
N GLY A 656 8.91 22.05 -23.48
CA GLY A 656 9.45 20.88 -22.82
C GLY A 656 10.53 20.24 -23.69
N GLY A 657 11.74 20.52 -23.38
CA GLY A 657 13.08 20.08 -23.79
C GLY A 657 13.27 19.23 -25.03
N LEU A 658 14.22 19.69 -25.82
CA LEU A 658 15.05 18.87 -26.69
C LEU A 658 15.71 17.76 -25.84
N PHE A 659 15.68 16.52 -26.37
CA PHE A 659 16.31 15.30 -25.86
C PHE A 659 15.64 14.59 -24.67
N GLY A 660 14.88 13.52 -24.97
CA GLY A 660 14.62 12.43 -24.04
C GLY A 660 13.68 12.72 -22.84
N SER A 661 12.92 13.81 -22.86
CA SER A 661 12.19 14.31 -21.70
C SER A 661 10.82 13.68 -21.41
N ASP A 662 10.51 12.58 -22.01
CA ASP A 662 9.17 11.95 -21.90
C ASP A 662 8.94 11.30 -20.55
N ALA A 663 10.01 10.85 -19.93
CA ALA A 663 9.99 10.27 -18.61
C ALA A 663 9.93 11.29 -17.46
N GLN A 664 10.21 12.57 -17.72
CA GLN A 664 10.25 13.62 -16.70
C GLN A 664 8.87 14.29 -16.53
N THR A 665 7.86 13.53 -16.20
CA THR A 665 6.51 14.05 -15.98
C THR A 665 5.83 13.31 -14.83
N GLY A 666 4.78 13.91 -14.30
CA GLY A 666 4.10 13.39 -13.13
C GLY A 666 2.94 14.27 -12.71
N SER A 667 2.53 14.13 -11.47
CA SER A 667 1.50 14.95 -10.84
C SER A 667 2.08 15.75 -9.67
N ILE A 668 1.78 17.03 -9.63
CA ILE A 668 2.04 17.87 -8.46
C ILE A 668 1.08 17.56 -7.33
N GLY A 669 -0.14 17.19 -7.67
CA GLY A 669 -1.18 16.86 -6.71
C GLY A 669 -2.50 16.57 -7.39
N VAL A 670 -3.34 15.80 -6.69
CA VAL A 670 -4.70 15.45 -7.12
C VAL A 670 -5.70 16.04 -6.12
N VAL A 671 -6.82 16.56 -6.61
CA VAL A 671 -7.99 16.92 -5.81
C VAL A 671 -9.18 16.17 -6.37
N THR A 672 -9.72 15.23 -5.61
CA THR A 672 -10.87 14.41 -6.01
C THR A 672 -12.19 15.03 -5.57
N ILE A 673 -13.13 15.16 -6.50
CA ILE A 673 -14.46 15.73 -6.26
C ILE A 673 -15.46 14.61 -5.95
N ASN A 674 -16.17 14.75 -4.84
CA ASN A 674 -17.28 13.87 -4.46
C ASN A 674 -18.54 14.22 -5.31
N MET A 675 -18.76 13.46 -6.37
CA MET A 675 -19.87 13.67 -7.29
C MET A 675 -21.21 13.24 -6.69
N ALA A 676 -21.23 12.15 -5.93
CA ALA A 676 -22.43 11.62 -5.28
C ALA A 676 -23.11 12.67 -4.39
N ARG A 677 -22.34 13.38 -3.57
CA ARG A 677 -22.85 14.47 -2.73
C ARG A 677 -23.39 15.63 -3.56
N LEU A 678 -22.78 15.96 -4.68
CA LEU A 678 -23.30 16.98 -5.60
C LEU A 678 -24.67 16.58 -6.15
N GLY A 679 -24.83 15.33 -6.59
CA GLY A 679 -26.12 14.80 -7.05
C GLY A 679 -27.20 14.92 -5.97
N TYR A 680 -26.86 14.56 -4.74
CA TYR A 680 -27.79 14.64 -3.61
C TYR A 680 -28.23 16.07 -3.29
N LEU A 681 -27.27 17.00 -3.19
CA LEU A 681 -27.56 18.38 -2.78
C LEU A 681 -28.33 19.18 -3.84
N TYR A 682 -28.18 18.81 -5.11
CA TYR A 682 -28.78 19.56 -6.23
C TYR A 682 -29.74 18.72 -7.06
N LYS A 683 -30.55 17.86 -6.40
CA LYS A 683 -31.56 16.99 -7.03
C LYS A 683 -32.41 17.76 -8.04
N GLY A 684 -32.38 17.33 -9.31
CA GLY A 684 -33.16 17.91 -10.41
C GLY A 684 -32.71 19.32 -10.88
N ASP A 685 -31.76 19.98 -10.22
CA ASP A 685 -31.26 21.31 -10.61
C ASP A 685 -29.86 21.26 -11.22
N LEU A 686 -29.80 20.89 -12.48
CA LEU A 686 -28.54 20.73 -13.23
C LEU A 686 -27.76 22.08 -13.32
N LYS A 687 -28.44 23.20 -13.39
CA LYS A 687 -27.81 24.52 -13.47
C LYS A 687 -27.01 24.85 -12.20
N THR A 688 -27.63 24.61 -11.05
CA THR A 688 -26.96 24.85 -9.77
C THR A 688 -25.85 23.82 -9.53
N LEU A 689 -26.02 22.54 -9.96
CA LEU A 689 -24.98 21.52 -9.92
C LEU A 689 -23.72 21.97 -10.67
N TYR A 690 -23.84 22.40 -11.94
CA TYR A 690 -22.71 22.92 -12.72
C TYR A 690 -22.06 24.15 -12.09
N LYS A 691 -22.87 25.07 -11.54
CA LYS A 691 -22.35 26.23 -10.83
C LYS A 691 -21.49 25.81 -9.63
N ARG A 692 -21.97 24.84 -8.84
CA ARG A 692 -21.25 24.36 -7.66
C ARG A 692 -20.00 23.55 -8.03
N LEU A 693 -20.11 22.67 -9.00
CA LEU A 693 -18.99 21.93 -9.55
C LEU A 693 -17.88 22.89 -10.02
N GLY A 694 -18.25 23.97 -10.74
CA GLY A 694 -17.30 24.99 -11.15
C GLY A 694 -16.58 25.68 -9.98
N GLN A 695 -17.32 25.98 -8.89
CA GLN A 695 -16.71 26.55 -7.67
C GLN A 695 -15.72 25.58 -7.01
N LEU A 696 -16.05 24.28 -6.95
CA LEU A 696 -15.16 23.26 -6.40
C LEU A 696 -13.91 23.11 -7.27
N MET A 697 -14.04 23.12 -8.59
CA MET A 697 -12.89 23.11 -9.52
C MET A 697 -12.01 24.35 -9.35
N ASP A 698 -12.58 25.53 -9.15
CA ASP A 698 -11.80 26.77 -8.89
C ASP A 698 -11.07 26.72 -7.54
N MET A 699 -11.68 26.10 -6.54
CA MET A 699 -11.01 25.86 -5.26
C MET A 699 -9.86 24.88 -5.42
N ALA A 700 -10.07 23.76 -6.15
CA ALA A 700 -9.03 22.79 -6.48
C ALA A 700 -7.87 23.46 -7.23
N ARG A 701 -8.18 24.28 -8.25
CA ARG A 701 -7.19 25.09 -8.98
C ARG A 701 -6.38 25.95 -8.02
N SER A 702 -7.03 26.77 -7.20
CA SER A 702 -6.34 27.66 -6.27
C SER A 702 -5.41 26.91 -5.31
N THR A 703 -5.83 25.74 -4.87
CA THR A 703 -5.06 24.88 -3.98
C THR A 703 -3.83 24.29 -4.67
N LEU A 704 -4.02 23.72 -5.87
CA LEU A 704 -2.94 23.09 -6.63
C LEU A 704 -1.93 24.13 -7.17
N ASP A 705 -2.39 25.32 -7.56
CA ASP A 705 -1.49 26.43 -7.95
C ASP A 705 -0.59 26.87 -6.79
N LYS A 706 -1.16 26.95 -5.57
CA LYS A 706 -0.37 27.28 -4.37
C LYS A 706 0.62 26.16 -4.02
N LYS A 707 0.20 24.91 -4.15
CA LYS A 707 1.06 23.76 -3.93
C LYS A 707 2.22 23.76 -4.93
N ARG A 708 1.94 23.95 -6.22
CA ARG A 708 2.95 24.05 -7.27
C ARG A 708 3.99 25.16 -6.97
N ALA A 709 3.52 26.37 -6.70
CA ALA A 709 4.40 27.49 -6.40
C ALA A 709 5.29 27.22 -5.19
N PHE A 710 4.75 26.57 -4.16
CA PHE A 710 5.51 26.18 -2.99
C PHE A 710 6.58 25.12 -3.30
N VAL A 711 6.21 24.09 -4.04
CA VAL A 711 7.12 23.00 -4.43
C VAL A 711 8.25 23.53 -5.32
N GLU A 712 7.94 24.38 -6.29
CA GLU A 712 8.93 25.05 -7.14
C GLU A 712 9.90 25.90 -6.32
N GLU A 713 9.40 26.67 -5.34
CA GLU A 713 10.24 27.42 -4.43
C GLU A 713 11.18 26.53 -3.62
N MET A 714 10.69 25.41 -3.09
CA MET A 714 11.51 24.47 -2.33
C MET A 714 12.56 23.77 -3.21
N ASN A 715 12.22 23.44 -4.45
CA ASN A 715 13.16 22.90 -5.43
C ASN A 715 14.27 23.93 -5.75
N LEU A 716 13.92 25.19 -5.93
CA LEU A 716 14.89 26.27 -6.14
C LEU A 716 15.82 26.47 -4.92
N ARG A 717 15.29 26.30 -3.72
CA ARG A 717 16.08 26.36 -2.48
C ARG A 717 16.98 25.13 -2.25
N GLY A 718 16.89 24.11 -3.09
CA GLY A 718 17.72 22.91 -3.03
C GLY A 718 17.28 21.87 -2.01
N LEU A 719 16.01 21.93 -1.55
CA LEU A 719 15.45 20.93 -0.62
C LEU A 719 15.12 19.60 -1.32
N TYR A 720 15.05 19.60 -2.66
CA TYR A 720 14.86 18.40 -3.49
C TYR A 720 16.06 18.21 -4.43
N PRO A 721 17.24 17.80 -3.90
CA PRO A 721 18.48 17.79 -4.67
C PRO A 721 18.46 16.77 -5.81
N TYR A 722 17.81 15.64 -5.64
CA TYR A 722 17.69 14.60 -6.68
C TYR A 722 16.65 14.99 -7.74
N THR A 723 15.50 15.53 -7.34
CA THR A 723 14.52 16.11 -8.27
C THR A 723 15.17 17.20 -9.12
N ARG A 724 15.92 18.10 -8.50
CA ARG A 724 16.66 19.16 -9.22
C ARG A 724 17.67 18.59 -10.22
N ARG A 725 18.33 17.48 -9.87
CA ARG A 725 19.35 16.84 -10.70
C ARG A 725 18.72 16.06 -11.86
N TYR A 726 17.73 15.23 -11.59
CA TYR A 726 17.19 14.27 -12.56
C TYR A 726 15.92 14.73 -13.24
N VAL A 727 15.02 15.42 -12.55
CA VAL A 727 13.76 15.94 -13.12
C VAL A 727 13.95 17.35 -13.70
N ARG A 728 14.79 18.18 -13.12
CA ARG A 728 15.15 19.54 -13.53
C ARG A 728 14.03 20.57 -13.41
N THR A 729 12.92 20.39 -14.13
CA THR A 729 11.77 21.30 -14.15
C THR A 729 10.48 20.56 -13.81
N LEU A 730 9.53 21.26 -13.23
CA LEU A 730 8.18 20.77 -12.94
C LEU A 730 7.13 21.28 -13.95
N ASP A 731 7.58 21.94 -15.02
CA ASP A 731 6.69 22.51 -16.06
C ASP A 731 5.91 21.43 -16.82
N THR A 732 6.44 20.21 -16.86
CA THR A 732 5.82 19.03 -17.49
C THR A 732 4.92 18.23 -16.53
N PHE A 733 4.80 18.68 -15.28
CA PHE A 733 3.97 18.00 -14.27
C PHE A 733 2.56 18.54 -14.24
N PHE A 734 1.59 17.68 -14.09
CA PHE A 734 0.18 18.01 -14.09
C PHE A 734 -0.32 18.45 -12.71
N SER A 735 -1.29 19.34 -12.70
CA SER A 735 -2.22 19.56 -11.59
C SER A 735 -3.49 18.81 -11.93
N THR A 736 -3.87 17.83 -11.09
CA THR A 736 -4.90 16.85 -11.43
C THR A 736 -6.19 17.10 -10.66
N ILE A 737 -7.33 17.05 -11.36
CA ILE A 737 -8.65 16.98 -10.75
C ILE A 737 -9.21 15.59 -11.00
N GLY A 738 -9.57 14.87 -9.93
CA GLY A 738 -10.23 13.58 -9.98
C GLY A 738 -11.72 13.65 -9.70
N VAL A 739 -12.45 12.62 -10.09
CA VAL A 739 -13.88 12.45 -9.78
C VAL A 739 -14.15 11.09 -9.17
N ASN A 740 -15.15 11.02 -8.29
CA ASN A 740 -15.58 9.78 -7.67
C ASN A 740 -17.08 9.78 -7.44
N GLY A 741 -17.75 8.61 -7.59
CA GLY A 741 -19.18 8.46 -7.35
C GLY A 741 -20.07 9.06 -8.44
N MET A 742 -19.68 8.91 -9.72
CA MET A 742 -20.50 9.43 -10.83
C MET A 742 -21.83 8.66 -10.95
N ASN A 743 -21.82 7.36 -10.75
CA ASN A 743 -23.04 6.55 -10.74
C ASN A 743 -24.02 7.03 -9.66
N GLU A 744 -23.55 7.16 -8.43
CA GLU A 744 -24.37 7.64 -7.32
C GLU A 744 -24.75 9.12 -7.49
N MET A 745 -23.96 9.90 -8.21
CA MET A 745 -24.36 11.26 -8.59
C MET A 745 -25.61 11.25 -9.45
N VAL A 746 -25.65 10.42 -10.50
CA VAL A 746 -26.82 10.28 -11.39
C VAL A 746 -28.02 9.80 -10.59
N ARG A 747 -27.89 8.75 -9.78
CA ARG A 747 -28.96 8.19 -8.95
C ARG A 747 -29.52 9.22 -7.95
N ASN A 748 -28.66 9.88 -7.19
CA ASN A 748 -29.08 10.90 -6.24
C ASN A 748 -29.73 12.11 -6.93
N PHE A 749 -29.17 12.56 -8.07
CA PHE A 749 -29.71 13.70 -8.84
C PHE A 749 -31.10 13.42 -9.38
N THR A 750 -31.35 12.20 -9.84
CA THR A 750 -32.61 11.78 -10.43
C THR A 750 -33.60 11.20 -9.41
N ASN A 751 -33.24 11.18 -8.14
CA ASN A 751 -33.97 10.52 -7.07
C ASN A 751 -34.21 9.02 -7.37
N ASP A 752 -33.16 8.33 -7.87
CA ASP A 752 -33.10 6.92 -8.24
C ASP A 752 -34.02 6.51 -9.40
N GLU A 753 -34.38 7.49 -10.28
CA GLU A 753 -35.20 7.19 -11.48
C GLU A 753 -34.38 6.38 -12.50
N TYR A 754 -33.07 6.67 -12.64
CA TYR A 754 -32.12 5.98 -13.46
C TYR A 754 -30.68 6.19 -12.96
N ASP A 755 -29.78 5.33 -13.38
CA ASP A 755 -28.38 5.34 -13.03
C ASP A 755 -27.47 5.55 -14.27
N ILE A 756 -26.17 5.34 -14.12
CA ILE A 756 -25.19 5.52 -15.20
C ILE A 756 -25.31 4.47 -16.31
N THR A 757 -26.06 3.39 -16.12
CA THR A 757 -26.28 2.36 -17.15
C THR A 757 -27.36 2.73 -18.17
N ASP A 758 -28.28 3.65 -17.80
CA ASP A 758 -29.30 4.20 -18.69
C ASP A 758 -28.68 5.23 -19.66
N ALA A 759 -29.16 5.30 -20.89
CA ALA A 759 -28.67 6.22 -21.91
C ALA A 759 -28.73 7.71 -21.46
N ARG A 760 -29.73 8.09 -20.65
CA ARG A 760 -29.83 9.43 -20.05
C ARG A 760 -28.74 9.68 -19.02
N GLY A 761 -28.44 8.68 -18.18
CA GLY A 761 -27.36 8.71 -17.22
C GLY A 761 -25.98 8.77 -17.88
N GLN A 762 -25.74 7.94 -18.90
CA GLN A 762 -24.55 7.98 -19.73
C GLN A 762 -24.30 9.36 -20.32
N LYS A 763 -25.32 9.95 -20.95
CA LYS A 763 -25.25 11.28 -21.53
C LYS A 763 -24.91 12.34 -20.46
N MET A 764 -25.60 12.29 -19.31
CA MET A 764 -25.36 13.23 -18.21
C MET A 764 -23.92 13.14 -17.72
N ALA A 765 -23.40 11.95 -17.46
CA ALA A 765 -22.03 11.73 -17.01
C ALA A 765 -21.03 12.25 -18.05
N LEU A 766 -21.22 11.92 -19.31
CA LEU A 766 -20.34 12.35 -20.40
C LEU A 766 -20.36 13.86 -20.60
N ASP A 767 -21.53 14.51 -20.53
CA ASP A 767 -21.67 15.95 -20.63
C ASP A 767 -20.93 16.68 -19.49
N ILE A 768 -21.00 16.13 -18.27
CA ILE A 768 -20.26 16.66 -17.11
C ILE A 768 -18.76 16.53 -17.32
N LEU A 769 -18.25 15.36 -17.72
CA LEU A 769 -16.82 15.14 -17.95
C LEU A 769 -16.28 16.07 -19.05
N LYS A 770 -17.01 16.24 -20.15
CA LYS A 770 -16.66 17.18 -21.23
C LYS A 770 -16.58 18.61 -20.72
N TRP A 771 -17.58 19.05 -19.96
CA TRP A 771 -17.63 20.40 -19.39
C TRP A 771 -16.46 20.63 -18.42
N MET A 772 -16.12 19.62 -17.61
CA MET A 772 -14.95 19.70 -16.72
C MET A 772 -13.65 19.86 -17.51
N ASN A 773 -13.48 19.11 -18.60
CA ASN A 773 -12.31 19.22 -19.48
C ASN A 773 -12.20 20.61 -20.13
N GLU A 774 -13.31 21.15 -20.68
CA GLU A 774 -13.35 22.50 -21.25
C GLU A 774 -12.91 23.56 -20.24
N ARG A 775 -13.36 23.42 -18.98
CA ARG A 775 -12.95 24.33 -17.91
C ARG A 775 -11.45 24.21 -17.59
N MET A 776 -10.89 23.00 -17.58
CA MET A 776 -9.45 22.81 -17.37
C MET A 776 -8.60 23.34 -18.54
N VAL A 777 -9.08 23.24 -19.77
CA VAL A 777 -8.44 23.94 -20.91
C VAL A 777 -8.37 25.44 -20.63
N GLY A 778 -9.44 26.06 -20.14
CA GLY A 778 -9.43 27.46 -19.71
C GLY A 778 -8.42 27.75 -18.58
N TYR A 779 -8.19 26.80 -17.66
CA TYR A 779 -7.16 26.94 -16.64
C TYR A 779 -5.76 26.93 -17.25
N GLN A 780 -5.51 26.07 -18.24
CA GLN A 780 -4.24 26.00 -18.95
C GLN A 780 -3.94 27.27 -19.79
N GLU A 781 -4.98 27.83 -20.40
CA GLU A 781 -4.84 29.07 -21.20
C GLU A 781 -4.55 30.28 -20.32
N THR A 782 -5.10 30.33 -19.12
CA THR A 782 -4.95 31.46 -18.18
C THR A 782 -3.79 31.30 -17.21
N GLY A 783 -3.14 30.12 -17.16
CA GLY A 783 -2.04 29.79 -16.27
C GLY A 783 -0.86 29.17 -17.00
N LYS A 784 0.19 28.82 -16.22
CA LYS A 784 1.37 28.09 -16.73
C LYS A 784 1.27 26.57 -16.54
N ALA A 785 0.45 26.14 -15.57
CA ALA A 785 0.35 24.74 -15.18
C ALA A 785 -0.39 23.89 -16.23
N LEU A 786 0.02 22.64 -16.37
CA LEU A 786 -0.72 21.62 -17.09
C LEU A 786 -1.84 21.08 -16.18
N TRP A 787 -2.99 20.80 -16.75
CA TRP A 787 -4.17 20.29 -16.06
C TRP A 787 -4.70 19.04 -16.73
N ASN A 788 -5.13 18.06 -15.93
CA ASN A 788 -5.81 16.88 -16.45
C ASN A 788 -6.94 16.42 -15.53
N LEU A 789 -7.91 15.72 -16.12
CA LEU A 789 -9.02 15.06 -15.45
C LEU A 789 -8.71 13.57 -15.32
N GLU A 790 -8.76 13.06 -14.10
CA GLU A 790 -8.39 11.67 -13.79
C GLU A 790 -9.58 10.89 -13.26
N ALA A 791 -9.72 9.65 -13.71
CA ALA A 791 -10.53 8.64 -13.08
C ALA A 791 -9.74 8.07 -11.89
N THR A 792 -9.68 8.83 -10.80
CA THR A 792 -8.84 8.51 -9.65
C THR A 792 -9.21 7.15 -9.06
N PRO A 793 -8.32 6.16 -9.02
CA PRO A 793 -8.56 4.88 -8.36
C PRO A 793 -8.39 5.07 -6.84
N ALA A 794 -9.36 5.67 -6.21
CA ALA A 794 -9.27 6.09 -4.81
C ALA A 794 -10.20 5.22 -3.96
N GLU A 795 -9.88 3.95 -3.80
CA GLU A 795 -10.70 2.95 -3.12
C GLU A 795 -11.01 3.34 -1.66
N GLY A 796 -9.99 3.76 -0.90
CA GLY A 796 -10.19 4.27 0.46
C GLY A 796 -11.06 5.53 0.50
N THR A 797 -10.97 6.41 -0.52
CA THR A 797 -11.79 7.62 -0.62
C THR A 797 -13.24 7.32 -0.92
N THR A 798 -13.54 6.33 -1.75
CA THR A 798 -14.91 5.94 -2.08
C THR A 798 -15.69 5.56 -0.83
N THR A 799 -15.11 4.69 -0.02
CA THR A 799 -15.69 4.25 1.27
C THR A 799 -15.80 5.42 2.25
N ARG A 800 -14.73 6.23 2.38
CA ARG A 800 -14.74 7.36 3.29
C ARG A 800 -15.77 8.43 2.90
N PHE A 801 -15.90 8.77 1.62
CA PHE A 801 -16.92 9.70 1.15
C PHE A 801 -18.31 9.19 1.48
N ALA A 802 -18.61 7.92 1.22
CA ALA A 802 -19.90 7.33 1.52
C ALA A 802 -20.20 7.35 3.03
N ARG A 803 -19.26 6.91 3.88
CA ARG A 803 -19.41 6.91 5.34
C ARG A 803 -19.64 8.32 5.92
N GLU A 804 -18.88 9.31 5.45
CA GLU A 804 -19.07 10.70 5.90
C GLU A 804 -20.38 11.31 5.40
N ASP A 805 -20.81 10.95 4.20
CA ASP A 805 -22.07 11.44 3.64
C ASP A 805 -23.28 10.86 4.35
N ILE A 806 -23.27 9.57 4.68
CA ILE A 806 -24.35 8.91 5.44
C ILE A 806 -24.55 9.56 6.81
N LYS A 807 -23.47 9.90 7.51
CA LYS A 807 -23.56 10.60 8.82
C LYS A 807 -24.28 11.94 8.71
N ARG A 808 -24.16 12.63 7.57
CA ARG A 808 -24.74 13.97 7.32
C ARG A 808 -26.08 13.92 6.61
N TYR A 809 -26.25 12.94 5.75
CA TYR A 809 -27.38 12.74 4.86
C TYR A 809 -27.77 11.26 4.88
N PRO A 810 -28.52 10.81 5.90
CA PRO A 810 -28.85 9.38 6.09
C PRO A 810 -29.61 8.73 4.93
N ASP A 811 -30.23 9.52 4.06
CA ASP A 811 -30.96 9.07 2.87
C ASP A 811 -30.19 9.21 1.56
N ILE A 812 -28.89 9.52 1.60
CA ILE A 812 -28.06 9.57 0.40
C ILE A 812 -27.90 8.17 -0.19
N ILE A 813 -28.10 8.08 -1.51
CA ILE A 813 -27.95 6.81 -2.23
C ILE A 813 -26.47 6.50 -2.39
N GLN A 814 -26.09 5.27 -2.08
CA GLN A 814 -24.76 4.72 -2.11
C GLN A 814 -24.77 3.32 -2.75
N ALA A 815 -23.59 2.76 -2.97
CA ALA A 815 -23.36 1.36 -3.29
C ALA A 815 -22.90 0.59 -2.03
N GLY A 816 -22.91 -0.75 -2.10
CA GLY A 816 -22.53 -1.63 -1.01
C GLY A 816 -23.63 -1.83 0.04
N PHE A 817 -23.23 -2.41 1.16
CA PHE A 817 -24.13 -2.70 2.28
C PHE A 817 -24.12 -1.55 3.31
N PRO A 818 -25.14 -1.46 4.19
CA PRO A 818 -25.21 -0.39 5.19
C PRO A 818 -24.00 -0.31 6.13
N ASP A 819 -23.34 -1.41 6.41
CA ASP A 819 -22.15 -1.57 7.23
C ASP A 819 -20.84 -1.40 6.43
N ALA A 820 -20.89 -1.60 5.10
CA ALA A 820 -19.77 -1.43 4.18
C ALA A 820 -20.16 -0.52 2.98
N PRO A 821 -20.52 0.75 3.21
CA PRO A 821 -20.92 1.65 2.16
C PRO A 821 -19.74 2.17 1.36
N TYR A 822 -19.89 2.31 0.05
CA TYR A 822 -18.94 2.97 -0.82
C TYR A 822 -19.63 3.71 -1.96
N TYR A 823 -18.89 4.53 -2.69
CA TYR A 823 -19.31 5.07 -3.97
C TYR A 823 -18.58 4.34 -5.09
N THR A 824 -19.25 4.08 -6.19
CA THR A 824 -18.64 3.49 -7.38
C THR A 824 -17.48 4.37 -7.85
N ASN A 825 -16.33 3.73 -8.12
CA ASN A 825 -15.12 4.47 -8.45
C ASN A 825 -15.30 5.27 -9.74
N SER A 826 -14.86 6.52 -9.74
CA SER A 826 -14.87 7.42 -10.90
C SER A 826 -16.22 7.45 -11.63
N SER A 827 -16.26 7.03 -12.90
CA SER A 827 -17.47 6.83 -13.73
C SER A 827 -17.64 5.37 -14.14
N GLN A 828 -17.12 4.44 -13.33
CA GLN A 828 -17.31 3.01 -13.57
C GLN A 828 -18.79 2.62 -13.43
N LEU A 829 -19.17 1.49 -14.03
CA LEU A 829 -20.49 0.90 -13.84
C LEU A 829 -20.58 0.23 -12.46
N PRO A 830 -21.79 0.02 -11.93
CA PRO A 830 -21.99 -0.84 -10.76
C PRO A 830 -21.34 -2.20 -10.96
N VAL A 831 -20.75 -2.76 -9.89
CA VAL A 831 -19.97 -4.02 -9.97
C VAL A 831 -20.80 -5.17 -10.52
N ASP A 832 -22.09 -5.24 -10.14
CA ASP A 832 -23.00 -6.32 -10.52
C ASP A 832 -23.82 -6.01 -11.78
N PHE A 833 -23.34 -5.09 -12.64
CA PHE A 833 -24.12 -4.64 -13.79
C PHE A 833 -24.33 -5.76 -14.83
N SER A 834 -23.29 -6.44 -15.22
CA SER A 834 -23.35 -7.49 -16.25
C SER A 834 -22.10 -8.35 -16.28
N ASP A 835 -22.29 -9.64 -16.52
CA ASP A 835 -21.19 -10.59 -16.81
C ASP A 835 -20.73 -10.51 -18.29
N ASP A 836 -21.49 -9.82 -19.15
CA ASP A 836 -21.08 -9.57 -20.53
C ASP A 836 -20.09 -8.41 -20.61
N VAL A 837 -18.84 -8.77 -20.81
CA VAL A 837 -17.72 -7.81 -20.96
C VAL A 837 -17.98 -6.79 -22.07
N PHE A 838 -18.60 -7.19 -23.20
CA PHE A 838 -18.85 -6.27 -24.31
C PHE A 838 -19.97 -5.27 -23.99
N ALA A 839 -20.98 -5.69 -23.24
CA ALA A 839 -22.01 -4.76 -22.73
C ALA A 839 -21.41 -3.69 -21.78
N VAL A 840 -20.46 -4.09 -20.94
CA VAL A 840 -19.71 -3.16 -20.08
C VAL A 840 -18.85 -2.22 -20.94
N LEU A 841 -18.14 -2.74 -21.92
CA LEU A 841 -17.26 -1.98 -22.80
C LEU A 841 -18.01 -0.94 -23.64
N ASP A 842 -19.19 -1.28 -24.18
CA ASP A 842 -20.02 -0.37 -24.96
C ASP A 842 -20.48 0.86 -24.15
N LEU A 843 -20.73 0.69 -22.85
CA LEU A 843 -21.10 1.79 -21.96
C LEU A 843 -19.88 2.56 -21.42
N GLN A 844 -18.71 1.93 -21.30
CA GLN A 844 -17.52 2.56 -20.73
C GLN A 844 -16.62 3.27 -21.75
N ASP A 845 -16.63 2.91 -23.02
CA ASP A 845 -15.70 3.42 -24.02
C ASP A 845 -15.68 4.97 -24.09
N ASP A 846 -16.85 5.60 -24.23
CA ASP A 846 -16.95 7.05 -24.31
C ASP A 846 -16.59 7.74 -22.96
N LEU A 847 -16.98 7.15 -21.85
CA LEU A 847 -16.69 7.70 -20.50
C LEU A 847 -15.19 7.64 -20.20
N GLN A 848 -14.55 6.48 -20.45
CA GLN A 848 -13.12 6.30 -20.22
C GLN A 848 -12.29 7.21 -21.13
N LYS A 849 -12.71 7.40 -22.38
CA LYS A 849 -12.05 8.31 -23.32
C LYS A 849 -12.19 9.79 -22.96
N ALA A 850 -13.18 10.14 -22.15
CA ALA A 850 -13.38 11.52 -21.72
C ALA A 850 -12.34 11.98 -20.67
N TYR A 851 -11.63 11.06 -20.03
CA TYR A 851 -10.54 11.41 -19.12
C TYR A 851 -9.29 11.79 -19.89
N THR A 852 -8.66 12.90 -19.49
CA THR A 852 -7.38 13.41 -20.05
C THR A 852 -6.19 13.03 -19.17
N GLY A 853 -6.46 12.45 -18.02
CA GLY A 853 -5.50 11.87 -17.09
C GLY A 853 -5.59 10.34 -17.05
N GLY A 854 -5.22 9.76 -15.92
CA GLY A 854 -5.27 8.30 -15.74
C GLY A 854 -6.69 7.76 -15.69
N THR A 855 -6.88 6.61 -16.33
CA THR A 855 -8.08 5.79 -16.21
C THR A 855 -7.75 4.34 -16.47
N VAL A 856 -8.52 3.40 -15.96
CA VAL A 856 -8.41 1.96 -16.27
C VAL A 856 -9.79 1.34 -16.27
N LEU A 857 -10.00 0.40 -17.17
CA LEU A 857 -11.10 -0.54 -17.07
C LEU A 857 -10.56 -1.89 -16.62
N HIS A 858 -11.09 -2.39 -15.51
CA HIS A 858 -10.84 -3.74 -15.02
C HIS A 858 -11.86 -4.68 -15.65
N ILE A 859 -11.39 -5.66 -16.38
CA ILE A 859 -12.21 -6.77 -16.88
C ILE A 859 -12.11 -7.86 -15.81
N TYR A 860 -13.18 -8.04 -15.06
CA TYR A 860 -13.27 -9.10 -14.04
C TYR A 860 -13.56 -10.44 -14.73
N ASN A 861 -12.88 -11.46 -14.25
CA ASN A 861 -13.08 -12.82 -14.74
C ASN A 861 -13.19 -13.77 -13.55
N ASP A 862 -14.35 -14.43 -13.45
CA ASP A 862 -14.66 -15.40 -12.41
C ASP A 862 -14.46 -16.84 -12.87
N GLU A 863 -14.12 -17.05 -14.14
CA GLU A 863 -13.89 -18.35 -14.75
C GLU A 863 -12.38 -18.59 -14.99
N ASP A 864 -12.00 -19.85 -15.10
CA ASP A 864 -10.64 -20.24 -15.50
C ASP A 864 -10.46 -19.94 -16.99
N VAL A 865 -9.79 -18.84 -17.31
CA VAL A 865 -9.47 -18.41 -18.67
C VAL A 865 -8.07 -18.87 -19.04
N THR A 866 -7.93 -19.47 -20.20
CA THR A 866 -6.63 -19.84 -20.76
C THR A 866 -5.89 -18.63 -21.31
N ALA A 867 -4.56 -18.74 -21.46
CA ALA A 867 -3.73 -17.71 -22.09
C ALA A 867 -4.24 -17.31 -23.50
N GLU A 868 -4.67 -18.29 -24.29
CA GLU A 868 -5.19 -18.07 -25.65
C GLU A 868 -6.52 -17.31 -25.62
N GLU A 869 -7.45 -17.66 -24.73
CA GLU A 869 -8.73 -16.94 -24.57
C GLU A 869 -8.49 -15.51 -24.09
N CYS A 870 -7.57 -15.31 -23.12
CA CYS A 870 -7.15 -13.99 -22.66
C CYS A 870 -6.58 -13.15 -23.82
N LYS A 871 -5.69 -13.74 -24.64
CA LYS A 871 -5.11 -13.10 -25.82
C LYS A 871 -6.19 -12.67 -26.82
N VAL A 872 -7.09 -13.59 -27.16
CA VAL A 872 -8.18 -13.33 -28.11
C VAL A 872 -9.10 -12.22 -27.62
N LEU A 873 -9.46 -12.26 -26.35
CA LEU A 873 -10.31 -11.24 -25.74
C LEU A 873 -9.62 -9.88 -25.73
N LEU A 874 -8.38 -9.79 -25.22
CA LEU A 874 -7.60 -8.57 -25.21
C LEU A 874 -7.42 -7.98 -26.62
N ARG A 875 -7.08 -8.81 -27.61
CA ARG A 875 -6.97 -8.37 -29.01
C ARG A 875 -8.27 -7.77 -29.53
N LYS A 876 -9.41 -8.40 -29.24
CA LYS A 876 -10.74 -7.87 -29.61
C LYS A 876 -11.03 -6.55 -28.92
N VAL A 877 -10.79 -6.47 -27.63
CA VAL A 877 -11.03 -5.26 -26.83
C VAL A 877 -10.17 -4.11 -27.34
N LEU A 878 -8.86 -4.30 -27.40
CA LEU A 878 -7.92 -3.23 -27.75
C LEU A 878 -8.02 -2.79 -29.21
N SER A 879 -8.47 -3.68 -30.11
CA SER A 879 -8.67 -3.34 -31.53
C SER A 879 -10.01 -2.65 -31.83
N ASN A 880 -11.03 -2.84 -31.01
CA ASN A 880 -12.38 -2.34 -31.30
C ASN A 880 -12.82 -1.19 -30.38
N TYR A 881 -12.19 -1.02 -29.21
CA TYR A 881 -12.53 0.01 -28.24
C TYR A 881 -11.37 0.98 -28.07
N ARG A 882 -11.70 2.23 -27.68
CA ARG A 882 -10.72 3.32 -27.49
C ARG A 882 -10.27 3.47 -26.06
N LEU A 883 -10.58 2.50 -25.21
CA LEU A 883 -10.16 2.47 -23.81
C LEU A 883 -8.66 2.68 -23.70
N PRO A 884 -8.20 3.72 -22.98
CA PRO A 884 -6.77 4.02 -22.90
C PRO A 884 -5.97 2.95 -22.19
N TYR A 885 -6.60 2.26 -21.22
CA TYR A 885 -5.93 1.36 -20.30
C TYR A 885 -6.86 0.25 -19.84
N VAL A 886 -6.40 -0.97 -19.90
CA VAL A 886 -7.20 -2.17 -19.57
C VAL A 886 -6.37 -3.08 -18.68
N SER A 887 -6.98 -3.66 -17.67
CA SER A 887 -6.41 -4.79 -16.94
C SER A 887 -7.39 -5.97 -16.94
N PHE A 888 -6.81 -7.16 -17.01
CA PHE A 888 -7.55 -8.39 -16.79
C PHE A 888 -7.39 -8.73 -15.31
N THR A 889 -8.50 -8.79 -14.57
CA THR A 889 -8.47 -9.00 -13.11
C THR A 889 -9.08 -10.36 -12.83
N ALA A 890 -8.21 -11.34 -12.55
CA ALA A 890 -8.64 -12.66 -12.14
C ALA A 890 -9.18 -12.63 -10.71
N THR A 891 -10.31 -13.27 -10.48
CA THR A 891 -10.81 -13.56 -9.15
C THR A 891 -10.07 -14.78 -8.59
N PHE A 892 -9.79 -14.78 -7.29
CA PHE A 892 -9.09 -15.89 -6.64
C PHE A 892 -9.60 -16.13 -5.22
N SER A 893 -9.59 -17.40 -4.86
CA SER A 893 -9.80 -17.86 -3.51
C SER A 893 -8.47 -17.95 -2.76
N THR A 894 -8.47 -17.79 -1.45
CA THR A 894 -7.25 -17.91 -0.64
C THR A 894 -7.32 -19.14 0.24
N CYS A 895 -6.40 -20.09 0.04
CA CYS A 895 -6.24 -21.25 0.92
C CYS A 895 -5.15 -20.96 1.96
N PRO A 896 -5.37 -21.22 3.26
CA PRO A 896 -4.35 -21.04 4.28
C PRO A 896 -3.06 -21.85 4.08
N LYS A 897 -3.15 -22.96 3.31
CA LYS A 897 -2.02 -23.85 3.04
C LYS A 897 -1.37 -23.61 1.68
N HIS A 898 -2.17 -23.33 0.63
CA HIS A 898 -1.70 -23.23 -0.76
C HIS A 898 -1.70 -21.80 -1.30
N GLY A 899 -2.00 -20.80 -0.46
CA GLY A 899 -2.02 -19.39 -0.86
C GLY A 899 -3.18 -19.07 -1.82
N ARG A 900 -2.92 -18.22 -2.80
CA ARG A 900 -3.91 -17.81 -3.82
C ARG A 900 -4.13 -18.92 -4.83
N ILE A 901 -5.41 -19.16 -5.14
CA ILE A 901 -5.87 -20.15 -6.11
C ILE A 901 -6.78 -19.42 -7.08
N PRO A 902 -6.52 -19.45 -8.39
CA PRO A 902 -7.40 -18.81 -9.38
C PRO A 902 -8.84 -19.33 -9.30
N GLY A 903 -9.79 -18.45 -9.55
CA GLY A 903 -11.22 -18.75 -9.51
C GLY A 903 -11.87 -18.69 -8.11
N ILE A 904 -13.20 -18.80 -8.11
CA ILE A 904 -14.01 -18.85 -6.88
C ILE A 904 -14.17 -20.32 -6.46
N HIS A 905 -13.54 -20.67 -5.36
CA HIS A 905 -13.62 -22.02 -4.82
C HIS A 905 -14.16 -22.00 -3.39
N GLU A 906 -15.19 -22.80 -3.12
CA GLU A 906 -15.70 -23.03 -1.77
C GLU A 906 -14.71 -23.82 -0.94
N PHE A 907 -13.98 -24.77 -1.57
CA PHE A 907 -12.92 -25.57 -1.00
C PHE A 907 -11.67 -25.54 -1.87
N CYS A 908 -10.50 -25.69 -1.29
CA CYS A 908 -9.24 -25.65 -2.02
C CYS A 908 -9.01 -26.91 -2.88
N PRO A 909 -8.95 -26.82 -4.21
CA PRO A 909 -8.75 -27.99 -5.08
C PRO A 909 -7.42 -28.72 -4.84
N LEU A 910 -6.39 -27.99 -4.37
CA LEU A 910 -5.09 -28.57 -4.04
C LEU A 910 -5.14 -29.36 -2.72
N CYS A 911 -5.86 -28.84 -1.71
CA CYS A 911 -6.13 -29.60 -0.48
C CYS A 911 -6.91 -30.89 -0.79
N ASP A 912 -7.90 -30.82 -1.67
CA ASP A 912 -8.71 -31.96 -2.07
C ASP A 912 -7.88 -33.01 -2.80
N LYS A 913 -7.01 -32.59 -3.73
CA LYS A 913 -6.06 -33.51 -4.40
C LYS A 913 -5.12 -34.18 -3.42
N GLU A 914 -4.60 -33.45 -2.45
CA GLU A 914 -3.74 -34.02 -1.41
C GLU A 914 -4.49 -34.97 -0.50
N LEU A 915 -5.72 -34.62 -0.14
CA LEU A 915 -6.59 -35.48 0.67
C LEU A 915 -6.91 -36.78 -0.10
N MET A 916 -7.27 -36.69 -1.37
CA MET A 916 -7.49 -37.84 -2.24
C MET A 916 -6.23 -38.68 -2.40
N ALA A 917 -5.05 -38.05 -2.57
CA ALA A 917 -3.79 -38.78 -2.67
C ALA A 917 -3.42 -39.51 -1.36
N LYS A 918 -3.73 -38.94 -0.20
CA LYS A 918 -3.51 -39.59 1.12
C LYS A 918 -4.46 -40.77 1.38
N HIS A 919 -5.64 -40.74 0.81
CA HIS A 919 -6.66 -41.76 1.00
C HIS A 919 -6.89 -42.59 -0.27
N ALA A 920 -5.99 -42.55 -1.25
CA ALA A 920 -6.13 -43.26 -2.52
C ALA A 920 -6.32 -44.80 -2.32
N ASP A 921 -5.72 -45.34 -1.26
CA ASP A 921 -5.85 -46.78 -0.93
C ASP A 921 -7.15 -47.13 -0.18
N GLU A 922 -7.90 -46.12 0.29
CA GLU A 922 -9.16 -46.32 1.06
C GLU A 922 -10.41 -46.05 0.21
N ILE A 923 -10.28 -45.46 -0.96
CA ILE A 923 -11.40 -45.15 -1.88
C ILE A 923 -11.66 -46.38 -2.76
N ASP A 924 -12.68 -47.19 -2.42
CA ASP A 924 -13.18 -48.28 -3.26
C ASP A 924 -13.87 -47.69 -4.51
N PRO A 925 -13.30 -47.88 -5.75
CA PRO A 925 -13.85 -47.32 -6.99
C PRO A 925 -15.25 -47.86 -7.36
N ASN A 926 -15.78 -48.83 -6.60
CA ASN A 926 -17.10 -49.40 -6.82
C ASN A 926 -18.20 -48.87 -5.88
N LYS A 927 -17.86 -47.85 -5.04
CA LYS A 927 -18.80 -47.25 -4.09
C LYS A 927 -19.10 -45.79 -4.36
N ALA A 928 -18.55 -45.22 -5.45
CA ALA A 928 -18.82 -43.83 -5.89
C ALA A 928 -20.01 -43.79 -6.84
#